data_e6da74f4dfc2e36e9aa6dabb83c6637e
#
_entry.id   e6da74f4dfc2e36e9aa6dabb83c6637e
#
_cell.length_a   1.000
_cell.length_b   1.000
_cell.length_c   1.000
_cell.angle_alpha   90.00
_cell.angle_beta   90.00
_cell.angle_gamma   90.00
#
_symmetry.space_group_name_H-M   'P 1'
#
loop_
_entity.id
_entity.type
_entity.pdbx_description
1 polymer ?
#
loop_
_entity_poly.entity_id
_entity_poly.type
_entity_poly.pdbx_seq_one_letter_code
_entity_poly.pdbx_strand_id
1 'polypeptide(L)'
;MSKSTAEIRQAFLDFFHSKGHQVVASSSLVPNNDPTLLFTNAGMNQFKDVFLGLDKRAYSRATTSQRCVRAGGKHNDLENVGYTARHHTFFEMLGNFSFGDYFKHDAISYAWELLTGENWFNLPKERLWVTVYETDDEAFDIWQKQIGVPAERIIRIGDNKGAPFASDNFWQMGDTGPCGPCTEIFYDHGDHIWGGPPGSPEEDGDRYIEIWNIVFMQFNRQSDGTMLPLPKPSVDTGMGLERIAAVLQHVNSNYEIDLFRTLIAAVAKVTGATDLDNKSLRVIADHIRSCAFLVSDGVIPSNENRGYVLRRIIRRAIRHGNMLGAKDTFFYKLVAPLIEVMGPAADELKRQQSLVEQVLKTEEEQFARTLERGLALLDEELAKLQGDTLDGETAFRLYDTYGFPVDLTADVCRERGLKVDEAGFEEAMEAQRRRARESSGFGADYNSLIRVDGSSQFNGYDHDEQQAMVIALFRDGQPVDQINAGEEAVVVLDETPFYGESGGQVGDKGVLKAAGIEFVVNDTQKYGQAIGHQGKLAQGSLKLNDRVDAQIDAERRNSIRLNHSATHLLHAALRQTLGDHVAQKGSLVNDKYLRFDFSHFEAMKPEQIRAVEDLVNQQVRRNLPVQTELMALEDAKEKGAMALFGEKYDDNVRVLTMGDFSTELCGGTHASRTGDIGLFRILSESGTAAGIRRIEAVTGAGAIATLHQQSDLLQDVAQLVKGDSNTLSDKVRSVLDRTRALEKELQQLKDQQAAQESASLSSQAKVVNGVKLLVSQLDNVEAKMLRTMVDDLKNQLGSAIIVLATTADDKVSLVAGVTKDLTDRVKAGELIGNVAQQVGGKGGGRPDMAMAGGTDINALPAALNSVEAWVASKL
;
A
#
# COMPACT_ATOMS: atom_id res chain seq x y z
N MET A 1 -9.58 -43.50 -14.67
CA MET A 1 -9.89 -42.06 -14.52
C MET A 1 -8.64 -41.34 -14.04
N SER A 2 -8.27 -40.22 -14.65
CA SER A 2 -7.15 -39.42 -14.18
C SER A 2 -7.50 -38.81 -12.83
N LYS A 3 -6.53 -38.73 -11.91
CA LYS A 3 -6.70 -38.12 -10.58
C LYS A 3 -6.84 -36.62 -10.69
N SER A 4 -7.76 -36.01 -9.92
CA SER A 4 -7.86 -34.57 -9.79
C SER A 4 -6.64 -34.01 -9.03
N THR A 5 -6.38 -32.69 -9.16
CA THR A 5 -5.31 -32.04 -8.43
C THR A 5 -5.48 -32.19 -6.91
N ALA A 6 -6.72 -32.10 -6.39
CA ALA A 6 -7.00 -32.35 -4.98
C ALA A 6 -6.70 -33.80 -4.53
N GLU A 7 -7.04 -34.78 -5.37
CA GLU A 7 -6.74 -36.21 -5.09
C GLU A 7 -5.22 -36.46 -5.10
N ILE A 8 -4.48 -35.82 -5.99
CA ILE A 8 -3.01 -35.93 -6.08
C ILE A 8 -2.37 -35.33 -4.83
N ARG A 9 -2.80 -34.16 -4.40
CA ARG A 9 -2.36 -33.55 -3.15
C ARG A 9 -2.57 -34.49 -1.97
N GLN A 10 -3.75 -35.03 -1.84
CA GLN A 10 -4.08 -35.91 -0.73
C GLN A 10 -3.29 -37.21 -0.79
N ALA A 11 -3.12 -37.80 -1.98
CA ALA A 11 -2.35 -39.03 -2.16
C ALA A 11 -0.89 -38.89 -1.72
N PHE A 12 -0.26 -37.75 -2.02
CA PHE A 12 1.10 -37.42 -1.55
C PHE A 12 1.17 -37.40 -0.01
N LEU A 13 0.26 -36.67 0.62
CA LEU A 13 0.20 -36.58 2.08
C LEU A 13 -0.08 -37.95 2.74
N ASP A 14 -1.00 -38.72 2.19
CA ASP A 14 -1.35 -40.05 2.70
C ASP A 14 -0.19 -41.04 2.56
N PHE A 15 0.56 -40.97 1.45
CA PHE A 15 1.75 -41.79 1.25
C PHE A 15 2.79 -41.56 2.35
N PHE A 16 3.16 -40.30 2.58
CA PHE A 16 4.17 -39.99 3.58
C PHE A 16 3.66 -40.16 5.02
N HIS A 17 2.37 -39.94 5.25
CA HIS A 17 1.76 -40.31 6.54
C HIS A 17 1.92 -41.83 6.80
N SER A 18 1.71 -42.67 5.79
CA SER A 18 1.93 -44.13 5.91
C SER A 18 3.41 -44.51 6.19
N LYS A 19 4.34 -43.61 5.88
CA LYS A 19 5.78 -43.72 6.17
C LYS A 19 6.20 -43.06 7.51
N GLY A 20 5.24 -42.71 8.35
CA GLY A 20 5.50 -42.15 9.68
C GLY A 20 5.74 -40.66 9.71
N HIS A 21 5.42 -39.90 8.67
CA HIS A 21 5.51 -38.45 8.62
C HIS A 21 4.30 -37.81 9.26
N GLN A 22 4.54 -36.76 10.06
CA GLN A 22 3.47 -35.87 10.53
C GLN A 22 2.99 -35.01 9.37
N VAL A 23 1.69 -35.02 9.12
CA VAL A 23 1.08 -34.07 8.18
C VAL A 23 1.03 -32.70 8.83
N VAL A 24 1.73 -31.75 8.25
CA VAL A 24 1.82 -30.37 8.76
C VAL A 24 1.12 -29.41 7.78
N ALA A 25 0.32 -28.53 8.33
CA ALA A 25 -0.38 -27.53 7.52
C ALA A 25 0.60 -26.57 6.80
N SER A 26 0.17 -26.02 5.67
CA SER A 26 0.90 -24.95 4.99
C SER A 26 1.11 -23.77 5.93
N SER A 27 2.34 -23.25 6.01
CA SER A 27 2.59 -22.01 6.70
C SER A 27 2.09 -20.81 5.89
N SER A 28 2.00 -19.63 6.54
CA SER A 28 1.66 -18.38 5.88
C SER A 28 2.61 -18.07 4.73
N LEU A 29 2.11 -17.42 3.69
CA LEU A 29 2.92 -16.86 2.60
C LEU A 29 3.83 -15.72 3.09
N VAL A 30 3.53 -15.13 4.25
CA VAL A 30 4.38 -14.13 4.92
C VAL A 30 5.26 -14.84 5.93
N PRO A 31 6.59 -14.97 5.69
CA PRO A 31 7.49 -15.64 6.62
C PRO A 31 7.59 -14.86 7.93
N ASN A 32 7.39 -15.53 9.06
CA ASN A 32 7.40 -14.88 10.38
C ASN A 32 8.83 -14.61 10.91
N ASN A 33 9.81 -15.45 10.52
CA ASN A 33 11.13 -15.46 11.13
C ASN A 33 12.28 -15.20 10.16
N ASP A 34 12.01 -14.77 8.93
CA ASP A 34 13.04 -14.49 7.94
C ASP A 34 12.84 -13.14 7.25
N PRO A 35 13.52 -12.08 7.72
CA PRO A 35 13.42 -10.75 7.11
C PRO A 35 14.07 -10.67 5.72
N THR A 36 14.81 -11.68 5.29
CA THR A 36 15.46 -11.71 3.97
C THR A 36 14.52 -12.18 2.86
N LEU A 37 13.38 -12.80 3.21
CA LEU A 37 12.39 -13.28 2.28
C LEU A 37 11.13 -12.41 2.27
N LEU A 38 10.71 -11.99 1.07
CA LEU A 38 9.42 -11.33 0.91
C LEU A 38 8.26 -12.30 1.16
N PHE A 39 8.33 -13.48 0.56
CA PHE A 39 7.30 -14.51 0.65
C PHE A 39 7.88 -15.89 0.90
N THR A 40 7.08 -16.77 1.44
CA THR A 40 7.38 -18.21 1.48
C THR A 40 7.50 -18.72 0.04
N ASN A 41 8.66 -19.24 -0.33
CA ASN A 41 9.01 -19.65 -1.69
C ASN A 41 9.37 -21.12 -1.83
N ALA A 42 9.42 -21.85 -0.72
CA ALA A 42 9.73 -23.28 -0.67
C ALA A 42 9.11 -23.92 0.59
N GLY A 43 8.91 -25.23 0.54
CA GLY A 43 8.32 -25.98 1.65
C GLY A 43 9.17 -26.01 2.92
N MET A 44 10.49 -25.88 2.76
CA MET A 44 11.43 -25.89 3.88
C MET A 44 11.41 -24.60 4.72
N ASN A 45 10.84 -23.51 4.23
CA ASN A 45 10.91 -22.21 4.93
C ASN A 45 10.39 -22.29 6.38
N GLN A 46 9.28 -22.98 6.62
CA GLN A 46 8.74 -23.16 7.96
C GLN A 46 9.59 -24.08 8.87
N PHE A 47 10.51 -24.86 8.30
CA PHE A 47 11.37 -25.79 9.01
C PHE A 47 12.84 -25.36 9.08
N LYS A 48 13.17 -24.15 8.62
CA LYS A 48 14.55 -23.65 8.59
C LYS A 48 15.26 -23.79 9.93
N ASP A 49 14.61 -23.35 11.00
CA ASP A 49 15.18 -23.39 12.36
C ASP A 49 15.28 -24.81 12.90
N VAL A 50 14.42 -25.73 12.43
CA VAL A 50 14.51 -27.15 12.78
C VAL A 50 15.77 -27.77 12.15
N PHE A 51 16.05 -27.48 10.89
CA PHE A 51 17.28 -27.95 10.21
C PHE A 51 18.55 -27.39 10.88
N LEU A 52 18.50 -26.15 11.36
CA LEU A 52 19.61 -25.52 12.06
C LEU A 52 19.76 -25.98 13.52
N GLY A 53 18.82 -26.76 14.04
CA GLY A 53 18.80 -27.21 15.43
C GLY A 53 18.38 -26.14 16.44
N LEU A 54 17.84 -25.01 15.98
CA LEU A 54 17.36 -23.90 16.79
C LEU A 54 15.94 -24.12 17.31
N ASP A 55 15.15 -24.93 16.63
CA ASP A 55 13.79 -25.32 17.00
C ASP A 55 13.69 -26.83 17.10
N LYS A 56 12.84 -27.31 18.01
CA LYS A 56 12.53 -28.72 18.17
C LYS A 56 11.05 -28.98 18.00
N ARG A 57 10.72 -29.88 17.09
CA ARG A 57 9.35 -30.36 16.92
C ARG A 57 9.12 -31.70 17.63
N ALA A 58 7.85 -32.00 17.91
CA ALA A 58 7.46 -33.29 18.50
C ALA A 58 7.62 -34.48 17.55
N TYR A 59 8.01 -34.26 16.31
CA TYR A 59 8.19 -35.24 15.24
C TYR A 59 9.56 -35.05 14.56
N SER A 60 10.10 -36.13 14.02
CA SER A 60 11.35 -36.14 13.25
C SER A 60 11.12 -36.26 11.72
N ARG A 61 9.88 -36.48 11.31
CA ARG A 61 9.45 -36.56 9.90
C ARG A 61 8.20 -35.72 9.69
N ALA A 62 8.20 -34.94 8.64
CA ALA A 62 7.05 -34.12 8.28
C ALA A 62 6.72 -34.23 6.80
N THR A 63 5.46 -34.00 6.44
CA THR A 63 5.01 -33.84 5.06
C THR A 63 4.00 -32.70 4.99
N THR A 64 4.06 -31.93 3.92
CA THR A 64 3.17 -30.77 3.74
C THR A 64 2.91 -30.48 2.27
N SER A 65 1.77 -29.85 2.01
CA SER A 65 1.54 -29.14 0.75
C SER A 65 1.63 -27.63 1.06
N GLN A 66 2.80 -27.08 0.83
CA GLN A 66 3.11 -25.68 1.15
C GLN A 66 2.71 -24.74 0.03
N ARG A 67 1.91 -23.74 0.33
CA ARG A 67 1.66 -22.62 -0.58
C ARG A 67 2.91 -21.74 -0.70
N CYS A 68 3.30 -21.44 -1.93
CA CYS A 68 4.49 -20.67 -2.25
C CYS A 68 4.16 -19.55 -3.22
N VAL A 69 4.87 -18.42 -3.08
CA VAL A 69 4.82 -17.30 -4.01
C VAL A 69 6.23 -16.95 -4.49
N ARG A 70 6.40 -16.89 -5.81
CA ARG A 70 7.63 -16.47 -6.49
C ARG A 70 7.34 -15.28 -7.40
N ALA A 71 7.19 -14.11 -6.77
CA ALA A 71 6.97 -12.84 -7.43
C ALA A 71 7.75 -11.76 -6.68
N GLY A 72 8.81 -11.26 -7.28
CA GLY A 72 9.74 -10.30 -6.66
C GLY A 72 10.87 -10.94 -5.84
N GLY A 73 11.94 -10.19 -5.61
CA GLY A 73 13.16 -10.68 -4.95
C GLY A 73 14.01 -11.58 -5.85
N LYS A 74 14.80 -12.48 -5.22
CA LYS A 74 15.70 -13.40 -5.95
C LYS A 74 14.97 -14.45 -6.79
N HIS A 75 13.78 -14.85 -6.38
CA HIS A 75 12.92 -15.81 -7.09
C HIS A 75 11.72 -15.07 -7.64
N ASN A 76 11.79 -14.71 -8.91
CA ASN A 76 10.74 -13.94 -9.58
C ASN A 76 10.36 -14.60 -10.89
N ASP A 77 9.20 -15.27 -10.91
CA ASP A 77 8.65 -15.92 -12.10
C ASP A 77 7.58 -15.08 -12.81
N LEU A 78 7.29 -13.88 -12.31
CA LEU A 78 6.20 -13.04 -12.79
C LEU A 78 6.22 -12.81 -14.30
N GLU A 79 7.40 -12.56 -14.87
CA GLU A 79 7.56 -12.27 -16.30
C GLU A 79 7.33 -13.48 -17.20
N ASN A 80 7.51 -14.68 -16.67
CA ASN A 80 7.35 -15.93 -17.41
C ASN A 80 5.89 -16.42 -17.44
N VAL A 81 5.05 -15.91 -16.54
CA VAL A 81 3.64 -16.32 -16.44
C VAL A 81 2.86 -15.90 -17.69
N GLY A 82 2.20 -16.86 -18.31
CA GLY A 82 1.44 -16.69 -19.55
C GLY A 82 2.27 -17.00 -20.82
N TYR A 83 3.61 -17.04 -20.74
CA TYR A 83 4.51 -17.30 -21.85
C TYR A 83 5.12 -18.72 -21.83
N THR A 84 5.16 -19.35 -20.67
CA THR A 84 5.66 -20.70 -20.49
C THR A 84 4.57 -21.65 -20.02
N ALA A 85 4.79 -22.94 -20.18
CA ALA A 85 3.84 -23.99 -19.77
C ALA A 85 3.89 -24.30 -18.26
N ARG A 86 4.90 -23.84 -17.52
CA ARG A 86 5.25 -24.34 -16.20
C ARG A 86 5.53 -23.31 -15.10
N HIS A 87 5.58 -22.02 -15.41
CA HIS A 87 5.87 -20.97 -14.43
C HIS A 87 4.60 -20.34 -13.86
N HIS A 88 4.60 -20.13 -12.55
CA HIS A 88 3.51 -19.57 -11.78
C HIS A 88 4.02 -18.57 -10.75
N THR A 89 3.22 -17.55 -10.44
CA THR A 89 3.48 -16.69 -9.29
C THR A 89 3.13 -17.37 -7.98
N PHE A 90 2.11 -18.24 -8.01
CA PHE A 90 1.65 -19.04 -6.89
C PHE A 90 1.61 -20.52 -7.30
N PHE A 91 2.14 -21.39 -6.44
CA PHE A 91 2.05 -22.82 -6.62
C PHE A 91 2.06 -23.53 -5.26
N GLU A 92 1.67 -24.80 -5.25
CA GLU A 92 1.81 -25.64 -4.07
C GLU A 92 3.01 -26.56 -4.23
N MET A 93 3.88 -26.54 -3.22
CA MET A 93 5.04 -27.43 -3.13
C MET A 93 4.73 -28.57 -2.18
N LEU A 94 4.62 -29.78 -2.74
CA LEU A 94 4.53 -31.00 -1.98
C LEU A 94 5.90 -31.38 -1.47
N GLY A 95 6.04 -31.67 -0.17
CA GLY A 95 7.32 -31.95 0.41
C GLY A 95 7.26 -33.00 1.50
N ASN A 96 8.32 -33.78 1.61
CA ASN A 96 8.61 -34.62 2.76
C ASN A 96 9.97 -34.22 3.35
N PHE A 97 10.05 -34.26 4.67
CA PHE A 97 11.18 -33.75 5.46
C PHE A 97 11.60 -34.79 6.46
N SER A 98 12.94 -34.92 6.64
CA SER A 98 13.57 -35.70 7.69
C SER A 98 14.52 -34.82 8.47
N PHE A 99 14.28 -34.67 9.74
CA PHE A 99 15.12 -33.90 10.66
C PHE A 99 16.10 -34.81 11.40
N GLY A 100 17.05 -35.38 10.62
CA GLY A 100 18.06 -36.31 11.14
C GLY A 100 17.55 -37.71 11.45
N ASP A 101 16.41 -38.12 10.89
CA ASP A 101 15.83 -39.48 11.06
C ASP A 101 16.30 -40.38 9.93
N TYR A 102 15.94 -40.11 8.66
CA TYR A 102 16.45 -40.82 7.51
C TYR A 102 17.22 -39.89 6.57
N PHE A 103 17.96 -40.48 5.62
CA PHE A 103 18.77 -39.68 4.70
C PHE A 103 18.61 -40.21 3.26
N LYS A 104 19.68 -40.24 2.44
CA LYS A 104 19.63 -40.51 0.99
C LYS A 104 18.91 -41.77 0.61
N HIS A 105 19.21 -42.86 1.28
CA HIS A 105 18.64 -44.17 0.98
C HIS A 105 17.10 -44.20 1.04
N ASP A 106 16.54 -43.82 2.16
CA ASP A 106 15.10 -43.85 2.35
C ASP A 106 14.40 -42.74 1.55
N ALA A 107 14.99 -41.56 1.44
CA ALA A 107 14.43 -40.47 0.67
C ALA A 107 14.23 -40.88 -0.80
N ILE A 108 15.25 -41.46 -1.41
CA ILE A 108 15.20 -41.92 -2.81
C ILE A 108 14.21 -43.07 -2.94
N SER A 109 14.21 -44.02 -2.00
CA SER A 109 13.32 -45.17 -2.03
C SER A 109 11.86 -44.77 -1.93
N TYR A 110 11.52 -43.83 -1.02
CA TYR A 110 10.16 -43.33 -0.88
C TYR A 110 9.70 -42.59 -2.13
N ALA A 111 10.56 -41.78 -2.70
CA ALA A 111 10.25 -41.05 -3.91
C ALA A 111 9.94 -41.97 -5.09
N TRP A 112 10.74 -42.97 -5.27
CA TRP A 112 10.53 -43.96 -6.35
C TRP A 112 9.27 -44.79 -6.14
N GLU A 113 8.99 -45.24 -4.91
CA GLU A 113 7.78 -45.97 -4.55
C GLU A 113 6.52 -45.14 -4.85
N LEU A 114 6.49 -43.87 -4.45
CA LEU A 114 5.35 -43.01 -4.74
C LEU A 114 5.14 -42.80 -6.24
N LEU A 115 6.23 -42.51 -6.98
CA LEU A 115 6.12 -42.23 -8.41
C LEU A 115 5.73 -43.47 -9.24
N THR A 116 6.28 -44.66 -8.93
CA THR A 116 6.17 -45.85 -9.76
C THR A 116 5.27 -46.94 -9.19
N GLY A 117 4.88 -46.83 -7.92
CA GLY A 117 3.99 -47.81 -7.25
C GLY A 117 2.62 -47.88 -7.89
N GLU A 118 2.15 -49.11 -8.11
CA GLU A 118 0.82 -49.39 -8.76
C GLU A 118 -0.35 -48.77 -7.99
N ASN A 119 -0.25 -48.69 -6.66
CA ASN A 119 -1.29 -48.14 -5.79
C ASN A 119 -1.16 -46.62 -5.61
N TRP A 120 -0.13 -45.99 -6.17
CA TRP A 120 0.17 -44.59 -6.03
C TRP A 120 0.11 -43.88 -7.39
N PHE A 121 1.18 -43.27 -7.86
CA PHE A 121 1.16 -42.52 -9.11
C PHE A 121 1.34 -43.39 -10.35
N ASN A 122 1.92 -44.59 -10.20
CA ASN A 122 2.07 -45.58 -11.24
C ASN A 122 2.63 -45.04 -12.57
N LEU A 123 3.65 -44.20 -12.47
CA LEU A 123 4.33 -43.64 -13.66
C LEU A 123 5.20 -44.72 -14.35
N PRO A 124 5.32 -44.68 -15.70
CA PRO A 124 6.23 -45.55 -16.43
C PRO A 124 7.68 -45.31 -16.03
N LYS A 125 8.39 -46.31 -15.56
CA LYS A 125 9.77 -46.22 -15.08
C LYS A 125 10.73 -45.74 -16.18
N GLU A 126 10.46 -46.13 -17.40
CA GLU A 126 11.25 -45.77 -18.59
C GLU A 126 11.19 -44.32 -18.97
N ARG A 127 10.22 -43.56 -18.48
CA ARG A 127 10.05 -42.14 -18.68
C ARG A 127 10.73 -41.26 -17.62
N LEU A 128 11.29 -41.90 -16.58
CA LEU A 128 11.91 -41.18 -15.46
C LEU A 128 13.43 -41.10 -15.64
N TRP A 129 13.93 -39.88 -15.58
CA TRP A 129 15.33 -39.55 -15.59
C TRP A 129 15.71 -38.90 -14.27
N VAL A 130 16.94 -39.08 -13.79
CA VAL A 130 17.41 -38.51 -12.54
C VAL A 130 18.74 -37.81 -12.73
N THR A 131 18.96 -36.77 -11.94
CA THR A 131 20.23 -36.10 -11.82
C THR A 131 20.82 -36.30 -10.43
N VAL A 132 22.12 -36.23 -10.31
CA VAL A 132 22.84 -36.17 -9.04
C VAL A 132 23.94 -35.11 -9.12
N TYR A 133 24.32 -34.56 -7.98
CA TYR A 133 25.47 -33.68 -7.93
C TYR A 133 26.74 -34.45 -8.33
N GLU A 134 27.63 -33.83 -9.09
CA GLU A 134 28.78 -34.49 -9.72
C GLU A 134 29.60 -35.37 -8.76
N THR A 135 29.78 -34.92 -7.53
CA THR A 135 30.58 -35.63 -6.49
C THR A 135 29.78 -36.53 -5.58
N ASP A 136 28.44 -36.59 -5.76
CA ASP A 136 27.57 -37.40 -4.91
C ASP A 136 27.48 -38.86 -5.44
N ASP A 137 28.53 -39.64 -5.20
CA ASP A 137 28.60 -41.04 -5.62
C ASP A 137 27.59 -41.92 -4.85
N GLU A 138 27.29 -41.56 -3.61
CA GLU A 138 26.31 -42.32 -2.80
C GLU A 138 24.90 -42.23 -3.43
N ALA A 139 24.43 -41.05 -3.82
CA ALA A 139 23.16 -40.92 -4.50
C ALA A 139 23.15 -41.64 -5.86
N PHE A 140 24.24 -41.54 -6.63
CA PHE A 140 24.36 -42.25 -7.91
C PHE A 140 24.23 -43.79 -7.71
N ASP A 141 24.96 -44.34 -6.73
CA ASP A 141 24.94 -45.77 -6.44
C ASP A 141 23.57 -46.27 -5.95
N ILE A 142 22.87 -45.45 -5.15
CA ILE A 142 21.51 -45.78 -4.72
C ILE A 142 20.57 -45.88 -5.92
N TRP A 143 20.62 -44.90 -6.83
CA TRP A 143 19.79 -44.93 -8.04
C TRP A 143 20.09 -46.12 -8.93
N GLN A 144 21.36 -46.44 -9.15
CA GLN A 144 21.78 -47.49 -10.07
C GLN A 144 21.63 -48.87 -9.46
N LYS A 145 22.17 -49.11 -8.26
CA LYS A 145 22.31 -50.45 -7.69
C LYS A 145 21.09 -50.87 -6.89
N GLN A 146 20.44 -49.92 -6.18
CA GLN A 146 19.32 -50.24 -5.33
C GLN A 146 17.98 -50.06 -6.05
N ILE A 147 17.80 -48.96 -6.72
CA ILE A 147 16.57 -48.66 -7.45
C ILE A 147 16.54 -49.36 -8.81
N GLY A 148 17.71 -49.48 -9.46
CA GLY A 148 17.85 -50.12 -10.76
C GLY A 148 17.61 -49.20 -11.95
N VAL A 149 17.81 -47.92 -11.79
CA VAL A 149 17.76 -46.95 -12.90
C VAL A 149 19.01 -47.15 -13.77
N PRO A 150 18.88 -47.29 -15.10
CA PRO A 150 20.02 -47.45 -16.02
C PRO A 150 20.95 -46.22 -15.89
N ALA A 151 22.28 -46.47 -15.96
CA ALA A 151 23.29 -45.45 -15.79
C ALA A 151 23.15 -44.29 -16.79
N GLU A 152 22.70 -44.54 -17.99
CA GLU A 152 22.47 -43.55 -19.05
C GLU A 152 21.33 -42.56 -18.73
N ARG A 153 20.48 -42.88 -17.76
CA ARG A 153 19.40 -41.99 -17.24
C ARG A 153 19.71 -41.38 -15.88
N ILE A 154 20.94 -41.55 -15.39
CA ILE A 154 21.45 -40.89 -14.16
C ILE A 154 22.51 -39.90 -14.59
N ILE A 155 22.17 -38.63 -14.62
CA ILE A 155 23.03 -37.56 -15.14
C ILE A 155 23.76 -36.87 -13.98
N ARG A 156 25.08 -36.73 -14.07
CA ARG A 156 25.88 -36.00 -13.13
C ARG A 156 25.95 -34.52 -13.55
N ILE A 157 25.61 -33.63 -12.66
CA ILE A 157 25.66 -32.17 -12.87
C ILE A 157 26.63 -31.54 -11.87
N GLY A 158 27.65 -30.86 -12.38
CA GLY A 158 28.66 -30.15 -11.59
C GLY A 158 28.29 -28.68 -11.32
N ASP A 159 29.30 -27.89 -10.96
CA ASP A 159 29.17 -26.45 -10.69
C ASP A 159 29.02 -25.67 -12.02
N ASN A 160 27.82 -25.73 -12.58
CA ASN A 160 27.50 -25.18 -13.90
C ASN A 160 27.07 -23.69 -13.88
N LYS A 161 27.10 -23.03 -12.73
CA LYS A 161 26.72 -21.60 -12.56
C LYS A 161 27.92 -20.68 -12.21
N GLY A 162 29.15 -21.14 -12.49
CA GLY A 162 30.35 -20.31 -12.49
C GLY A 162 31.03 -20.06 -11.13
N ALA A 163 30.61 -20.72 -10.07
CA ALA A 163 31.24 -20.63 -8.74
C ALA A 163 31.15 -21.98 -8.00
N PRO A 164 32.00 -22.23 -7.00
CA PRO A 164 31.90 -23.43 -6.18
C PRO A 164 30.53 -23.56 -5.51
N PHE A 165 29.94 -24.74 -5.58
CA PHE A 165 28.58 -25.04 -5.09
C PHE A 165 27.44 -24.28 -5.80
N ALA A 166 27.74 -23.56 -6.87
CA ALA A 166 26.74 -22.92 -7.72
C ALA A 166 26.33 -23.90 -8.84
N SER A 167 25.38 -24.77 -8.55
CA SER A 167 24.93 -25.86 -9.42
C SER A 167 23.42 -26.01 -9.39
N ASP A 168 22.84 -26.52 -10.47
CA ASP A 168 21.45 -26.97 -10.47
C ASP A 168 21.22 -28.14 -9.47
N ASN A 169 22.23 -28.97 -9.23
CA ASN A 169 22.19 -30.05 -8.27
C ASN A 169 22.85 -29.77 -6.92
N PHE A 170 22.99 -28.48 -6.57
CA PHE A 170 23.33 -28.05 -5.22
C PHE A 170 22.39 -26.95 -4.76
N TRP A 171 21.47 -27.29 -3.90
CA TRP A 171 20.41 -26.36 -3.48
C TRP A 171 20.84 -25.47 -2.33
N GLN A 172 20.45 -24.19 -2.41
CA GLN A 172 20.69 -23.17 -1.42
C GLN A 172 19.42 -22.30 -1.28
N MET A 173 19.00 -22.04 -0.05
CA MET A 173 17.84 -21.18 0.19
C MET A 173 18.10 -19.71 -0.18
N GLY A 174 19.31 -19.24 0.10
CA GLY A 174 19.76 -17.87 -0.12
C GLY A 174 21.26 -17.77 -0.04
N ASP A 175 21.79 -16.60 0.32
CA ASP A 175 23.23 -16.41 0.49
C ASP A 175 23.76 -17.10 1.76
N THR A 176 22.88 -17.40 2.72
CA THR A 176 23.16 -18.08 3.98
C THR A 176 22.07 -19.08 4.33
N GLY A 177 22.37 -20.03 5.20
CA GLY A 177 21.43 -21.00 5.73
C GLY A 177 21.65 -22.43 5.24
N PRO A 178 20.69 -23.33 5.49
CA PRO A 178 20.80 -24.72 5.15
C PRO A 178 20.96 -24.94 3.65
N CYS A 179 21.87 -25.85 3.28
CA CYS A 179 22.12 -26.18 1.87
C CYS A 179 22.74 -27.58 1.76
N GLY A 180 22.77 -28.09 0.54
CA GLY A 180 23.39 -29.38 0.24
C GLY A 180 23.16 -29.86 -1.18
N PRO A 181 23.83 -30.97 -1.57
CA PRO A 181 23.64 -31.58 -2.86
C PRO A 181 22.21 -32.11 -2.99
N CYS A 182 21.68 -32.11 -4.19
CA CYS A 182 20.35 -32.62 -4.46
C CYS A 182 20.35 -33.61 -5.64
N THR A 183 19.28 -34.38 -5.68
CA THR A 183 18.92 -35.22 -6.80
C THR A 183 17.56 -34.82 -7.32
N GLU A 184 17.45 -34.62 -8.61
CA GLU A 184 16.22 -34.21 -9.27
C GLU A 184 15.66 -35.36 -10.11
N ILE A 185 14.35 -35.46 -10.16
CA ILE A 185 13.63 -36.44 -10.96
C ILE A 185 12.90 -35.72 -12.08
N PHE A 186 13.13 -36.15 -13.31
CA PHE A 186 12.57 -35.59 -14.55
C PHE A 186 11.62 -36.59 -15.18
N TYR A 187 10.58 -36.09 -15.82
CA TYR A 187 9.64 -36.89 -16.62
C TYR A 187 9.78 -36.55 -18.10
N ASP A 188 9.95 -37.59 -18.95
CA ASP A 188 9.96 -37.45 -20.39
C ASP A 188 8.53 -37.50 -20.94
N HIS A 189 8.04 -36.37 -21.42
CA HIS A 189 6.72 -36.23 -22.03
C HIS A 189 6.61 -36.92 -23.40
N GLY A 190 7.73 -37.29 -24.01
CA GLY A 190 7.79 -37.95 -25.28
C GLY A 190 8.36 -37.12 -26.42
N ASP A 191 8.69 -37.78 -27.53
CA ASP A 191 9.42 -37.18 -28.67
C ASP A 191 8.61 -36.18 -29.53
N HIS A 192 7.30 -36.09 -29.26
CA HIS A 192 6.43 -35.07 -29.87
C HIS A 192 6.60 -33.67 -29.26
N ILE A 193 7.31 -33.57 -28.14
CA ILE A 193 7.66 -32.30 -27.49
C ILE A 193 9.16 -32.02 -27.71
N TRP A 194 9.48 -30.79 -28.07
CA TRP A 194 10.88 -30.39 -28.24
C TRP A 194 11.60 -30.29 -26.89
N GLY A 195 12.82 -30.77 -26.83
CA GLY A 195 13.71 -30.71 -25.68
C GLY A 195 14.62 -31.93 -25.58
N GLY A 196 15.70 -31.81 -24.80
CA GLY A 196 16.67 -32.86 -24.51
C GLY A 196 16.73 -33.19 -23.04
N PRO A 197 17.35 -34.33 -22.67
CA PRO A 197 17.50 -34.72 -21.27
C PRO A 197 18.35 -33.68 -20.48
N PRO A 198 18.26 -33.69 -19.15
CA PRO A 198 19.04 -32.77 -18.32
C PRO A 198 20.53 -32.91 -18.60
N GLY A 199 21.26 -31.79 -18.63
CA GLY A 199 22.67 -31.73 -18.99
C GLY A 199 22.95 -31.74 -20.50
N SER A 200 21.92 -31.81 -21.35
CA SER A 200 22.08 -31.69 -22.82
C SER A 200 21.93 -30.22 -23.28
N PRO A 201 22.39 -29.89 -24.50
CA PRO A 201 22.24 -28.55 -25.07
C PRO A 201 20.77 -28.08 -25.21
N GLU A 202 19.84 -29.01 -25.25
CA GLU A 202 18.39 -28.76 -25.42
C GLU A 202 17.58 -28.97 -24.15
N GLU A 203 18.23 -28.91 -22.99
CA GLU A 203 17.58 -29.15 -21.67
C GLU A 203 16.50 -28.11 -21.30
N ASP A 204 16.56 -26.92 -21.90
CA ASP A 204 15.57 -25.85 -21.67
C ASP A 204 14.19 -26.12 -22.31
N GLY A 205 14.09 -27.20 -23.13
CA GLY A 205 12.82 -27.59 -23.76
C GLY A 205 11.80 -28.17 -22.78
N ASP A 206 10.55 -28.27 -23.25
CA ASP A 206 9.44 -28.73 -22.43
C ASP A 206 9.24 -30.26 -22.44
N ARG A 207 10.15 -31.01 -23.07
CA ARG A 207 10.05 -32.49 -23.12
C ARG A 207 10.39 -33.15 -21.81
N TYR A 208 11.55 -32.81 -21.23
CA TYR A 208 12.04 -33.37 -19.96
C TYR A 208 11.80 -32.33 -18.85
N ILE A 209 10.79 -32.54 -18.04
CA ILE A 209 10.39 -31.60 -17.00
C ILE A 209 10.77 -32.16 -15.62
N GLU A 210 11.51 -31.36 -14.84
CA GLU A 210 11.76 -31.64 -13.44
C GLU A 210 10.42 -31.71 -12.69
N ILE A 211 10.12 -32.84 -12.06
CA ILE A 211 8.91 -33.04 -11.29
C ILE A 211 9.17 -33.11 -9.79
N TRP A 212 10.39 -33.43 -9.36
CA TRP A 212 10.73 -33.53 -7.94
C TRP A 212 12.19 -33.22 -7.68
N ASN A 213 12.46 -32.38 -6.67
CA ASN A 213 13.81 -32.12 -6.18
C ASN A 213 13.94 -32.67 -4.76
N ILE A 214 14.97 -33.53 -4.53
CA ILE A 214 15.27 -34.13 -3.24
C ILE A 214 16.62 -33.59 -2.76
N VAL A 215 16.59 -32.76 -1.72
CA VAL A 215 17.77 -32.08 -1.18
C VAL A 215 18.30 -32.82 0.03
N PHE A 216 19.59 -33.09 0.01
CA PHE A 216 20.32 -33.67 1.13
C PHE A 216 21.01 -32.55 1.90
N MET A 217 20.29 -32.02 2.90
CA MET A 217 20.75 -30.92 3.74
C MET A 217 21.91 -31.38 4.62
N GLN A 218 23.10 -30.91 4.33
CA GLN A 218 24.33 -31.30 5.03
C GLN A 218 25.05 -30.11 5.65
N PHE A 219 24.85 -28.89 5.09
CA PHE A 219 25.63 -27.71 5.46
C PHE A 219 24.74 -26.53 5.84
N ASN A 220 25.32 -25.67 6.67
CA ASN A 220 24.84 -24.32 6.95
C ASN A 220 25.84 -23.31 6.38
N ARG A 221 25.49 -22.62 5.31
CA ARG A 221 26.32 -21.63 4.66
C ARG A 221 26.32 -20.33 5.46
N GLN A 222 27.52 -19.85 5.80
CA GLN A 222 27.74 -18.61 6.51
C GLN A 222 27.82 -17.40 5.55
N SER A 223 27.77 -16.18 6.10
CA SER A 223 27.85 -14.95 5.30
C SER A 223 29.16 -14.75 4.55
N ASP A 224 30.24 -15.36 5.05
CA ASP A 224 31.57 -15.38 4.41
C ASP A 224 31.74 -16.50 3.37
N GLY A 225 30.67 -17.29 3.14
CA GLY A 225 30.69 -18.44 2.23
C GLY A 225 31.17 -19.73 2.86
N THR A 226 31.57 -19.76 4.13
CA THR A 226 31.99 -20.96 4.84
C THR A 226 30.83 -21.95 4.97
N MET A 227 31.09 -23.24 4.69
CA MET A 227 30.14 -24.34 4.78
C MET A 227 30.37 -25.12 6.09
N LEU A 228 29.57 -24.80 7.11
CA LEU A 228 29.58 -25.55 8.37
C LEU A 228 28.63 -26.76 8.29
N PRO A 229 28.98 -27.92 8.85
CA PRO A 229 28.04 -29.04 8.88
C PRO A 229 26.81 -28.70 9.73
N LEU A 230 25.63 -29.17 9.29
CA LEU A 230 24.42 -29.13 10.11
C LEU A 230 24.54 -30.08 11.31
N PRO A 231 23.77 -29.84 12.39
CA PRO A 231 23.77 -30.73 13.56
C PRO A 231 23.47 -32.20 13.21
N LYS A 232 22.59 -32.41 12.25
CA LYS A 232 22.26 -33.73 11.71
C LYS A 232 22.00 -33.63 10.20
N PRO A 233 22.48 -34.61 9.40
CA PRO A 233 22.10 -34.75 8.01
C PRO A 233 20.57 -34.87 7.89
N SER A 234 19.96 -34.05 7.06
CA SER A 234 18.50 -33.93 6.96
C SER A 234 18.06 -33.97 5.51
N VAL A 235 16.77 -34.22 5.29
CA VAL A 235 16.17 -34.26 3.97
C VAL A 235 15.09 -33.18 3.83
N ASP A 236 15.18 -32.44 2.76
CA ASP A 236 14.16 -31.52 2.25
C ASP A 236 13.78 -31.94 0.83
N THR A 237 12.49 -32.00 0.53
CA THR A 237 12.05 -32.28 -0.85
C THR A 237 11.00 -31.30 -1.32
N GLY A 238 10.94 -31.06 -2.62
CA GLY A 238 9.95 -30.22 -3.24
C GLY A 238 9.46 -30.74 -4.57
N MET A 239 8.15 -31.04 -4.64
CA MET A 239 7.44 -31.43 -5.86
C MET A 239 6.38 -30.38 -6.16
N GLY A 240 6.42 -29.75 -7.34
CA GLY A 240 5.35 -28.86 -7.79
C GLY A 240 4.06 -29.64 -8.01
N LEU A 241 3.02 -29.35 -7.23
CA LEU A 241 1.73 -30.03 -7.37
C LEU A 241 1.17 -29.88 -8.79
N GLU A 242 1.27 -28.70 -9.37
CA GLU A 242 0.75 -28.41 -10.72
C GLU A 242 1.52 -29.19 -11.80
N ARG A 243 2.83 -29.35 -11.62
CA ARG A 243 3.68 -30.15 -12.56
C ARG A 243 3.34 -31.63 -12.52
N ILE A 244 3.26 -32.24 -11.34
CA ILE A 244 2.91 -33.66 -11.23
C ILE A 244 1.46 -33.91 -11.64
N ALA A 245 0.56 -32.95 -11.41
CA ALA A 245 -0.81 -33.04 -11.89
C ALA A 245 -0.88 -33.07 -13.42
N ALA A 246 -0.07 -32.27 -14.12
CA ALA A 246 0.02 -32.27 -15.57
C ALA A 246 0.48 -33.66 -16.09
N VAL A 247 1.51 -34.23 -15.47
CA VAL A 247 1.99 -35.58 -15.82
C VAL A 247 0.91 -36.63 -15.62
N LEU A 248 0.24 -36.65 -14.47
CA LEU A 248 -0.78 -37.63 -14.12
C LEU A 248 -2.10 -37.48 -14.87
N GLN A 249 -2.38 -36.29 -15.36
CA GLN A 249 -3.55 -35.96 -16.18
C GLN A 249 -3.24 -36.03 -17.68
N HIS A 250 -2.03 -36.45 -18.06
CA HIS A 250 -1.57 -36.62 -19.45
C HIS A 250 -1.68 -35.35 -20.31
N VAL A 251 -1.29 -34.21 -19.72
CA VAL A 251 -1.20 -32.90 -20.40
C VAL A 251 0.21 -32.36 -20.31
N ASN A 252 0.58 -31.44 -21.23
CA ASN A 252 1.94 -30.94 -21.32
C ASN A 252 2.13 -29.58 -20.65
N SER A 253 1.03 -28.88 -20.40
CA SER A 253 1.05 -27.57 -19.73
C SER A 253 0.33 -27.65 -18.40
N ASN A 254 0.88 -27.00 -17.38
CA ASN A 254 0.21 -26.87 -16.08
C ASN A 254 -1.16 -26.17 -16.21
N TYR A 255 -1.33 -25.31 -17.21
CA TYR A 255 -2.61 -24.63 -17.47
C TYR A 255 -3.70 -25.54 -18.06
N GLU A 256 -3.36 -26.76 -18.42
CA GLU A 256 -4.30 -27.75 -18.93
C GLU A 256 -4.82 -28.73 -17.87
N ILE A 257 -4.32 -28.66 -16.61
CA ILE A 257 -4.85 -29.47 -15.51
C ILE A 257 -6.26 -29.05 -15.13
N ASP A 258 -6.99 -29.92 -14.45
CA ASP A 258 -8.38 -29.70 -14.03
C ASP A 258 -8.57 -28.39 -13.28
N LEU A 259 -7.70 -28.06 -12.33
CA LEU A 259 -7.72 -26.81 -11.57
C LEU A 259 -7.67 -25.59 -12.49
N PHE A 260 -6.69 -25.50 -13.38
CA PHE A 260 -6.54 -24.36 -14.27
C PHE A 260 -7.58 -24.31 -15.37
N ARG A 261 -8.03 -25.46 -15.90
CA ARG A 261 -9.15 -25.46 -16.86
C ARG A 261 -10.41 -24.86 -16.26
N THR A 262 -10.74 -25.20 -15.03
CA THR A 262 -11.89 -24.62 -14.32
C THR A 262 -11.71 -23.14 -14.07
N LEU A 263 -10.55 -22.71 -13.60
CA LEU A 263 -10.27 -21.27 -13.41
C LEU A 263 -10.29 -20.47 -14.71
N ILE A 264 -9.67 -20.99 -15.78
CA ILE A 264 -9.66 -20.33 -17.10
C ILE A 264 -11.06 -20.17 -17.63
N ALA A 265 -11.92 -21.18 -17.47
CA ALA A 265 -13.34 -21.09 -17.84
C ALA A 265 -14.07 -20.01 -17.02
N ALA A 266 -13.80 -19.92 -15.73
CA ALA A 266 -14.35 -18.85 -14.87
C ALA A 266 -13.87 -17.47 -15.29
N VAL A 267 -12.59 -17.31 -15.62
CA VAL A 267 -12.03 -16.06 -16.13
C VAL A 267 -12.70 -15.65 -17.47
N ALA A 268 -12.82 -16.60 -18.38
CA ALA A 268 -13.50 -16.36 -19.66
C ALA A 268 -14.94 -15.88 -19.48
N LYS A 269 -15.66 -16.47 -18.53
CA LYS A 269 -17.04 -16.10 -18.21
C LYS A 269 -17.17 -14.67 -17.71
N VAL A 270 -16.30 -14.23 -16.79
CA VAL A 270 -16.36 -12.88 -16.20
C VAL A 270 -15.79 -11.79 -17.12
N THR A 271 -14.89 -12.15 -18.05
CA THR A 271 -14.29 -11.21 -19.02
C THR A 271 -15.03 -11.18 -20.35
N GLY A 272 -15.89 -12.15 -20.64
CA GLY A 272 -16.56 -12.31 -21.93
C GLY A 272 -15.67 -12.88 -23.03
N ALA A 273 -14.50 -13.42 -22.71
CA ALA A 273 -13.59 -14.04 -23.67
C ALA A 273 -14.17 -15.36 -24.21
N THR A 274 -13.97 -15.62 -25.49
CA THR A 274 -14.44 -16.82 -26.20
C THR A 274 -13.32 -17.78 -26.58
N ASP A 275 -12.10 -17.27 -26.76
CA ASP A 275 -10.89 -18.06 -27.05
C ASP A 275 -10.22 -18.48 -25.73
N LEU A 276 -10.41 -19.74 -25.35
CA LEU A 276 -9.84 -20.32 -24.13
C LEU A 276 -8.33 -20.54 -24.19
N ASP A 277 -7.71 -20.46 -25.35
CA ASP A 277 -6.25 -20.60 -25.53
C ASP A 277 -5.50 -19.26 -25.38
N ASN A 278 -6.25 -18.15 -25.19
CA ASN A 278 -5.66 -16.84 -25.03
C ASN A 278 -4.79 -16.78 -23.77
N LYS A 279 -3.54 -16.35 -23.92
CA LYS A 279 -2.55 -16.27 -22.83
C LYS A 279 -3.01 -15.39 -21.67
N SER A 280 -3.80 -14.34 -21.93
CA SER A 280 -4.32 -13.44 -20.90
C SER A 280 -5.22 -14.17 -19.89
N LEU A 281 -5.95 -15.20 -20.31
CA LEU A 281 -6.71 -16.05 -19.40
C LEU A 281 -5.81 -16.82 -18.43
N ARG A 282 -4.68 -17.32 -18.91
CA ARG A 282 -3.69 -18.02 -18.08
C ARG A 282 -3.08 -17.08 -17.04
N VAL A 283 -2.71 -15.86 -17.43
CA VAL A 283 -2.18 -14.83 -16.53
C VAL A 283 -3.18 -14.52 -15.42
N ILE A 284 -4.42 -14.27 -15.75
CA ILE A 284 -5.46 -13.94 -14.76
C ILE A 284 -5.74 -15.12 -13.83
N ALA A 285 -5.81 -16.35 -14.37
CA ALA A 285 -6.00 -17.56 -13.56
C ALA A 285 -4.85 -17.81 -12.58
N ASP A 286 -3.61 -17.59 -13.00
CA ASP A 286 -2.46 -17.62 -12.11
C ASP A 286 -2.53 -16.53 -11.04
N HIS A 287 -2.80 -15.31 -11.44
CA HIS A 287 -2.74 -14.14 -10.57
C HIS A 287 -3.83 -14.11 -9.52
N ILE A 288 -5.02 -14.65 -9.79
CA ILE A 288 -6.05 -14.74 -8.74
C ILE A 288 -5.62 -15.66 -7.61
N ARG A 289 -4.88 -16.72 -7.88
CA ARG A 289 -4.34 -17.61 -6.87
C ARG A 289 -3.37 -16.87 -5.94
N SER A 290 -2.37 -16.21 -6.50
CA SER A 290 -1.40 -15.44 -5.71
C SER A 290 -2.05 -14.29 -4.94
N CYS A 291 -2.87 -13.48 -5.59
CA CYS A 291 -3.50 -12.31 -4.97
C CYS A 291 -4.46 -12.70 -3.85
N ALA A 292 -5.34 -13.67 -4.06
CA ALA A 292 -6.32 -14.07 -3.05
C ALA A 292 -5.65 -14.65 -1.80
N PHE A 293 -4.67 -15.53 -1.96
CA PHE A 293 -3.95 -16.10 -0.82
C PHE A 293 -3.04 -15.11 -0.11
N LEU A 294 -2.41 -14.17 -0.82
CA LEU A 294 -1.64 -13.10 -0.19
C LEU A 294 -2.51 -12.19 0.67
N VAL A 295 -3.68 -11.78 0.18
CA VAL A 295 -4.63 -10.99 0.97
C VAL A 295 -5.14 -11.79 2.16
N SER A 296 -5.47 -13.07 1.98
CA SER A 296 -5.88 -13.97 3.06
C SER A 296 -4.82 -14.07 4.16
N ASP A 297 -3.54 -14.06 3.79
CA ASP A 297 -2.41 -14.10 4.73
C ASP A 297 -1.99 -12.71 5.27
N GLY A 298 -2.80 -11.68 5.04
CA GLY A 298 -2.68 -10.36 5.65
C GLY A 298 -1.91 -9.32 4.84
N VAL A 299 -1.58 -9.59 3.57
CA VAL A 299 -0.94 -8.60 2.70
C VAL A 299 -2.00 -7.66 2.11
N ILE A 300 -1.75 -6.37 2.21
CA ILE A 300 -2.61 -5.31 1.66
C ILE A 300 -1.86 -4.58 0.55
N PRO A 301 -2.51 -4.25 -0.59
CA PRO A 301 -1.89 -3.46 -1.65
C PRO A 301 -1.33 -2.14 -1.12
N SER A 302 -0.06 -1.87 -1.39
CA SER A 302 0.63 -0.65 -0.96
C SER A 302 1.72 -0.25 -1.95
N ASN A 303 2.43 0.85 -1.68
CA ASN A 303 3.52 1.32 -2.53
C ASN A 303 4.89 0.73 -2.15
N GLU A 304 4.97 -0.11 -1.13
CA GLU A 304 6.22 -0.63 -0.60
C GLU A 304 6.14 -2.12 -0.28
N ASN A 305 7.29 -2.78 -0.30
CA ASN A 305 7.49 -4.15 0.16
C ASN A 305 6.48 -5.16 -0.42
N ARG A 306 5.94 -6.04 0.42
CA ARG A 306 4.99 -7.10 0.02
C ARG A 306 3.72 -6.55 -0.64
N GLY A 307 3.20 -5.44 -0.11
CA GLY A 307 2.00 -4.79 -0.65
C GLY A 307 2.21 -4.23 -2.06
N TYR A 308 3.41 -3.76 -2.37
CA TYR A 308 3.78 -3.32 -3.71
C TYR A 308 3.78 -4.49 -4.71
N VAL A 309 4.37 -5.62 -4.33
CA VAL A 309 4.37 -6.82 -5.19
C VAL A 309 2.93 -7.30 -5.44
N LEU A 310 2.10 -7.38 -4.40
CA LEU A 310 0.68 -7.73 -4.54
C LEU A 310 -0.04 -6.77 -5.50
N ARG A 311 0.16 -5.47 -5.34
CA ARG A 311 -0.42 -4.44 -6.22
C ARG A 311 -0.02 -4.63 -7.67
N ARG A 312 1.25 -4.94 -7.94
CA ARG A 312 1.74 -5.24 -9.29
C ARG A 312 0.99 -6.41 -9.92
N ILE A 313 0.84 -7.49 -9.18
CA ILE A 313 0.16 -8.71 -9.67
C ILE A 313 -1.31 -8.41 -9.96
N ILE A 314 -2.02 -7.73 -9.06
CA ILE A 314 -3.41 -7.33 -9.26
C ILE A 314 -3.55 -6.48 -10.53
N ARG A 315 -2.72 -5.45 -10.67
CA ARG A 315 -2.80 -4.53 -11.81
C ARG A 315 -2.46 -5.19 -13.14
N ARG A 316 -1.52 -6.15 -13.12
CA ARG A 316 -1.21 -6.96 -14.30
C ARG A 316 -2.42 -7.81 -14.72
N ALA A 317 -3.12 -8.43 -13.78
CA ALA A 317 -4.32 -9.19 -14.07
C ALA A 317 -5.45 -8.31 -14.64
N ILE A 318 -5.65 -7.11 -14.08
CA ILE A 318 -6.66 -6.15 -14.56
C ILE A 318 -6.35 -5.71 -15.99
N ARG A 319 -5.09 -5.43 -16.30
CA ARG A 319 -4.68 -5.08 -17.67
C ARG A 319 -4.98 -6.21 -18.65
N HIS A 320 -4.66 -7.45 -18.30
CA HIS A 320 -4.97 -8.61 -19.15
C HIS A 320 -6.48 -8.80 -19.33
N GLY A 321 -7.30 -8.51 -18.31
CA GLY A 321 -8.75 -8.48 -18.45
C GLY A 321 -9.24 -7.39 -19.40
N ASN A 322 -8.62 -6.21 -19.34
CA ASN A 322 -8.91 -5.13 -20.29
C ASN A 322 -8.58 -5.54 -21.75
N MET A 323 -7.45 -6.23 -21.96
CA MET A 323 -7.08 -6.77 -23.28
C MET A 323 -8.08 -7.81 -23.79
N LEU A 324 -8.75 -8.53 -22.91
CA LEU A 324 -9.82 -9.48 -23.25
C LEU A 324 -11.18 -8.81 -23.50
N GLY A 325 -11.28 -7.50 -23.28
CA GLY A 325 -12.50 -6.73 -23.49
C GLY A 325 -13.40 -6.61 -22.26
N ALA A 326 -12.92 -6.93 -21.08
CA ALA A 326 -13.65 -6.72 -19.82
C ALA A 326 -13.92 -5.22 -19.61
N LYS A 327 -15.16 -4.84 -19.39
CA LYS A 327 -15.61 -3.45 -19.24
C LYS A 327 -15.83 -3.06 -17.78
N ASP A 328 -16.20 -4.02 -16.95
CA ASP A 328 -16.53 -3.84 -15.55
C ASP A 328 -15.47 -4.50 -14.65
N THR A 329 -15.50 -4.20 -13.37
CA THR A 329 -14.68 -4.90 -12.37
C THR A 329 -15.02 -6.40 -12.37
N PHE A 330 -14.00 -7.24 -12.49
CA PHE A 330 -14.20 -8.69 -12.67
C PHE A 330 -13.32 -9.53 -11.73
N PHE A 331 -12.15 -9.04 -11.35
CA PHE A 331 -11.10 -9.86 -10.73
C PHE A 331 -11.54 -10.44 -9.37
N TYR A 332 -12.22 -9.66 -8.54
CA TYR A 332 -12.74 -10.13 -7.27
C TYR A 332 -13.77 -11.27 -7.41
N LYS A 333 -14.48 -11.33 -8.53
CA LYS A 333 -15.48 -12.40 -8.81
C LYS A 333 -14.85 -13.78 -8.98
N LEU A 334 -13.54 -13.85 -9.16
CA LEU A 334 -12.79 -15.09 -9.32
C LEU A 334 -12.42 -15.75 -7.99
N VAL A 335 -12.61 -15.08 -6.86
CA VAL A 335 -12.33 -15.64 -5.53
C VAL A 335 -13.21 -16.85 -5.23
N ALA A 336 -14.50 -16.77 -5.52
CA ALA A 336 -15.44 -17.88 -5.31
C ALA A 336 -15.10 -19.12 -6.16
N PRO A 337 -14.86 -19.01 -7.50
CA PRO A 337 -14.38 -20.15 -8.28
C PRO A 337 -13.06 -20.72 -7.79
N LEU A 338 -12.13 -19.86 -7.32
CA LEU A 338 -10.86 -20.31 -6.77
C LEU A 338 -11.05 -21.17 -5.52
N ILE A 339 -11.91 -20.73 -4.59
CA ILE A 339 -12.23 -21.50 -3.37
C ILE A 339 -12.79 -22.87 -3.73
N GLU A 340 -13.67 -22.92 -4.71
CA GLU A 340 -14.28 -24.17 -5.17
C GLU A 340 -13.24 -25.17 -5.71
N VAL A 341 -12.34 -24.72 -6.59
CA VAL A 341 -11.32 -25.62 -7.20
C VAL A 341 -10.20 -26.00 -6.24
N MET A 342 -9.89 -25.17 -5.26
CA MET A 342 -8.86 -25.48 -4.26
C MET A 342 -9.37 -26.41 -3.16
N GLY A 343 -10.69 -26.49 -2.95
CA GLY A 343 -11.31 -27.36 -1.95
C GLY A 343 -10.77 -27.13 -0.53
N PRO A 344 -10.39 -28.19 0.22
CA PRO A 344 -9.91 -28.03 1.60
C PRO A 344 -8.65 -27.17 1.74
N ALA A 345 -7.83 -27.05 0.71
CA ALA A 345 -6.66 -26.18 0.71
C ALA A 345 -7.00 -24.68 0.80
N ALA A 346 -8.27 -24.31 0.57
CA ALA A 346 -8.78 -22.95 0.62
C ALA A 346 -9.67 -22.66 1.84
N ASP A 347 -9.67 -23.48 2.88
CA ASP A 347 -10.56 -23.29 4.05
C ASP A 347 -10.33 -21.94 4.74
N GLU A 348 -9.08 -21.50 4.87
CA GLU A 348 -8.74 -20.19 5.41
C GLU A 348 -9.23 -19.06 4.51
N LEU A 349 -8.98 -19.17 3.20
CA LEU A 349 -9.46 -18.21 2.20
C LEU A 349 -10.98 -18.12 2.22
N LYS A 350 -11.70 -19.24 2.36
CA LYS A 350 -13.16 -19.28 2.45
C LYS A 350 -13.69 -18.50 3.64
N ARG A 351 -13.04 -18.58 4.80
CA ARG A 351 -13.38 -17.80 5.99
C ARG A 351 -13.24 -16.30 5.77
N GLN A 352 -12.28 -15.89 4.95
CA GLN A 352 -11.96 -14.50 4.68
C GLN A 352 -12.45 -14.01 3.31
N GLN A 353 -13.30 -14.77 2.64
CA GLN A 353 -13.74 -14.49 1.27
C GLN A 353 -14.23 -13.05 1.08
N SER A 354 -15.11 -12.56 1.95
CA SER A 354 -15.67 -11.21 1.84
C SER A 354 -14.59 -10.11 1.92
N LEU A 355 -13.62 -10.26 2.82
CA LEU A 355 -12.50 -9.33 2.95
C LEU A 355 -11.62 -9.36 1.68
N VAL A 356 -11.27 -10.55 1.22
CA VAL A 356 -10.43 -10.72 0.02
C VAL A 356 -11.10 -10.12 -1.21
N GLU A 357 -12.38 -10.41 -1.44
CA GLU A 357 -13.16 -9.83 -2.54
C GLU A 357 -13.20 -8.31 -2.47
N GLN A 358 -13.39 -7.74 -1.27
CA GLN A 358 -13.45 -6.29 -1.08
C GLN A 358 -12.11 -5.62 -1.36
N VAL A 359 -11.00 -6.18 -0.88
CA VAL A 359 -9.65 -5.68 -1.14
C VAL A 359 -9.34 -5.67 -2.64
N LEU A 360 -9.60 -6.79 -3.32
CA LEU A 360 -9.35 -6.91 -4.76
C LEU A 360 -10.24 -5.95 -5.57
N LYS A 361 -11.51 -5.85 -5.22
CA LYS A 361 -12.45 -4.94 -5.88
C LYS A 361 -12.04 -3.48 -5.72
N THR A 362 -11.67 -3.08 -4.52
CA THR A 362 -11.23 -1.69 -4.23
C THR A 362 -9.97 -1.32 -5.03
N GLU A 363 -8.98 -2.20 -5.08
CA GLU A 363 -7.76 -1.96 -5.87
C GLU A 363 -8.06 -1.92 -7.38
N GLU A 364 -8.94 -2.77 -7.86
CA GLU A 364 -9.37 -2.78 -9.27
C GLU A 364 -10.10 -1.48 -9.65
N GLU A 365 -11.03 -1.02 -8.82
CA GLU A 365 -11.76 0.24 -9.03
C GLU A 365 -10.82 1.46 -9.03
N GLN A 366 -9.83 1.47 -8.14
CA GLN A 366 -8.83 2.53 -8.10
C GLN A 366 -7.96 2.52 -9.37
N PHE A 367 -7.52 1.35 -9.79
CA PHE A 367 -6.66 1.22 -10.97
C PHE A 367 -7.42 1.47 -12.28
N ALA A 368 -8.67 1.07 -12.39
CA ALA A 368 -9.48 1.32 -13.59
C ALA A 368 -9.55 2.80 -13.97
N ARG A 369 -9.57 3.70 -12.97
CA ARG A 369 -9.55 5.15 -13.19
C ARG A 369 -8.24 5.65 -13.81
N THR A 370 -7.14 4.99 -13.55
CA THR A 370 -5.80 5.39 -13.99
C THR A 370 -5.29 4.59 -15.18
N LEU A 371 -5.83 3.39 -15.41
CA LEU A 371 -5.38 2.47 -16.46
C LEU A 371 -5.56 3.07 -17.85
N GLU A 372 -6.75 3.53 -18.18
CA GLU A 372 -7.07 4.11 -19.49
C GLU A 372 -6.19 5.33 -19.78
N ARG A 373 -6.05 6.21 -18.79
CA ARG A 373 -5.22 7.41 -18.89
C ARG A 373 -3.72 7.08 -18.98
N GLY A 374 -3.26 6.11 -18.20
CA GLY A 374 -1.86 5.65 -18.21
C GLY A 374 -1.50 5.01 -19.55
N LEU A 375 -2.37 4.18 -20.09
CA LEU A 375 -2.16 3.58 -21.43
C LEU A 375 -2.14 4.64 -22.53
N ALA A 376 -3.06 5.61 -22.53
CA ALA A 376 -3.09 6.68 -23.51
C ALA A 376 -1.80 7.53 -23.49
N LEU A 377 -1.32 7.87 -22.29
CA LEU A 377 -0.06 8.61 -22.14
C LEU A 377 1.16 7.80 -22.61
N LEU A 378 1.20 6.50 -22.28
CA LEU A 378 2.25 5.61 -22.74
C LEU A 378 2.23 5.50 -24.27
N ASP A 379 1.05 5.39 -24.88
CA ASP A 379 0.90 5.38 -26.33
C ASP A 379 1.42 6.68 -27.00
N GLU A 380 1.15 7.84 -26.39
CA GLU A 380 1.69 9.12 -26.86
C GLU A 380 3.21 9.16 -26.78
N GLU A 381 3.80 8.71 -25.67
CA GLU A 381 5.24 8.72 -25.47
C GLU A 381 5.95 7.71 -26.41
N LEU A 382 5.35 6.53 -26.60
CA LEU A 382 5.87 5.54 -27.54
C LEU A 382 5.79 5.99 -29.01
N ALA A 383 4.77 6.77 -29.37
CA ALA A 383 4.64 7.37 -30.70
C ALA A 383 5.72 8.41 -30.99
N LYS A 384 6.27 9.07 -29.96
CA LYS A 384 7.35 10.06 -30.06
C LYS A 384 8.75 9.44 -29.96
N LEU A 385 8.82 8.15 -29.61
CA LEU A 385 10.08 7.48 -29.31
C LEU A 385 10.98 7.39 -30.55
N GLN A 386 12.21 7.88 -30.40
CA GLN A 386 13.29 7.71 -31.37
C GLN A 386 14.24 6.63 -30.83
N GLY A 387 14.13 5.41 -31.34
CA GLY A 387 14.89 4.26 -30.88
C GLY A 387 13.98 3.13 -30.38
N ASP A 388 14.57 2.20 -29.64
CA ASP A 388 13.90 1.00 -29.15
C ASP A 388 13.68 0.96 -27.63
N THR A 389 14.10 2.02 -26.92
CA THR A 389 14.10 2.05 -25.45
C THR A 389 13.39 3.29 -24.92
N LEU A 390 12.34 3.08 -24.12
CA LEU A 390 11.64 4.12 -23.37
C LEU A 390 12.53 4.57 -22.20
N ASP A 391 12.70 5.88 -22.02
CA ASP A 391 13.53 6.42 -20.93
C ASP A 391 12.92 6.16 -19.55
N GLY A 392 13.80 6.01 -18.56
CA GLY A 392 13.41 5.70 -17.19
C GLY A 392 12.64 6.82 -16.48
N GLU A 393 12.85 8.08 -16.87
CA GLU A 393 12.14 9.22 -16.29
C GLU A 393 10.67 9.25 -16.74
N THR A 394 10.39 8.92 -17.99
CA THR A 394 9.01 8.75 -18.49
C THR A 394 8.31 7.58 -17.79
N ALA A 395 8.98 6.44 -17.64
CA ALA A 395 8.46 5.31 -16.89
C ALA A 395 8.18 5.67 -15.42
N PHE A 396 9.06 6.44 -14.80
CA PHE A 396 8.89 6.94 -13.44
C PHE A 396 7.70 7.91 -13.32
N ARG A 397 7.52 8.80 -14.26
CA ARG A 397 6.37 9.73 -14.31
C ARG A 397 5.04 8.98 -14.41
N LEU A 398 4.97 7.93 -15.22
CA LEU A 398 3.80 7.04 -15.32
C LEU A 398 3.53 6.35 -13.98
N TYR A 399 4.55 5.93 -13.27
CA TYR A 399 4.45 5.30 -11.96
C TYR A 399 4.02 6.31 -10.88
N ASP A 400 4.76 7.40 -10.73
CA ASP A 400 4.60 8.36 -9.63
C ASP A 400 3.30 9.17 -9.74
N THR A 401 2.97 9.64 -10.94
CA THR A 401 1.80 10.51 -11.15
C THR A 401 0.51 9.74 -11.41
N TYR A 402 0.61 8.62 -12.12
CA TYR A 402 -0.58 7.89 -12.59
C TYR A 402 -0.73 6.50 -11.95
N GLY A 403 0.19 6.11 -11.08
CA GLY A 403 0.16 4.80 -10.43
C GLY A 403 0.26 3.62 -11.41
N PHE A 404 0.89 3.84 -12.56
CA PHE A 404 1.09 2.83 -13.60
C PHE A 404 2.42 2.10 -13.35
N PRO A 405 2.41 0.85 -12.85
CA PRO A 405 3.64 0.16 -12.48
C PRO A 405 4.62 0.02 -13.65
N VAL A 406 5.91 0.12 -13.35
CA VAL A 406 6.97 0.00 -14.38
C VAL A 406 6.92 -1.33 -15.13
N ASP A 407 6.50 -2.41 -14.45
CA ASP A 407 6.36 -3.73 -15.11
C ASP A 407 5.27 -3.74 -16.16
N LEU A 408 4.15 -3.05 -15.92
CA LEU A 408 3.11 -2.89 -16.94
C LEU A 408 3.62 -2.07 -18.13
N THR A 409 4.39 -1.03 -17.85
CA THR A 409 5.08 -0.26 -18.89
C THR A 409 6.03 -1.17 -19.68
N ALA A 410 6.81 -2.00 -18.99
CA ALA A 410 7.72 -2.97 -19.62
C ALA A 410 6.97 -4.03 -20.44
N ASP A 411 5.85 -4.54 -19.94
CA ASP A 411 5.00 -5.51 -20.67
C ASP A 411 4.46 -4.90 -21.97
N VAL A 412 3.93 -3.67 -21.93
CA VAL A 412 3.44 -2.97 -23.12
C VAL A 412 4.56 -2.73 -24.11
N CYS A 413 5.73 -2.32 -23.65
CA CYS A 413 6.90 -2.11 -24.51
C CYS A 413 7.36 -3.42 -25.17
N ARG A 414 7.43 -4.51 -24.39
CA ARG A 414 7.82 -5.84 -24.89
C ARG A 414 6.88 -6.36 -25.99
N GLU A 415 5.56 -6.18 -25.82
CA GLU A 415 4.56 -6.55 -26.82
C GLU A 415 4.75 -5.81 -28.15
N ARG A 416 5.39 -4.63 -28.13
CA ARG A 416 5.70 -3.81 -29.31
C ARG A 416 7.16 -3.95 -29.77
N GLY A 417 7.93 -4.87 -29.19
CA GLY A 417 9.35 -5.05 -29.49
C GLY A 417 10.26 -3.95 -28.96
N LEU A 418 9.79 -3.20 -27.94
CA LEU A 418 10.50 -2.10 -27.29
C LEU A 418 11.02 -2.51 -25.91
N LYS A 419 11.93 -1.73 -25.36
CA LYS A 419 12.54 -1.89 -24.05
C LYS A 419 12.26 -0.69 -23.16
N VAL A 420 12.47 -0.86 -21.83
CA VAL A 420 12.42 0.20 -20.83
C VAL A 420 13.78 0.35 -20.18
N ASP A 421 14.21 1.58 -19.96
CA ASP A 421 15.41 1.90 -19.16
C ASP A 421 15.09 1.74 -17.66
N GLU A 422 15.23 0.53 -17.16
CA GLU A 422 14.96 0.21 -15.74
C GLU A 422 15.99 0.87 -14.81
N ALA A 423 17.24 1.03 -15.24
CA ALA A 423 18.26 1.71 -14.44
C ALA A 423 17.93 3.18 -14.23
N GLY A 424 17.49 3.89 -15.27
CA GLY A 424 17.02 5.27 -15.19
C GLY A 424 15.76 5.40 -14.33
N PHE A 425 14.86 4.42 -14.36
CA PHE A 425 13.70 4.37 -13.49
C PHE A 425 14.11 4.27 -12.02
N GLU A 426 15.01 3.36 -11.66
CA GLU A 426 15.50 3.18 -10.27
C GLU A 426 16.24 4.43 -9.78
N GLU A 427 17.01 5.10 -10.63
CA GLU A 427 17.66 6.37 -10.29
C GLU A 427 16.63 7.45 -9.94
N ALA A 428 15.57 7.58 -10.73
CA ALA A 428 14.48 8.52 -10.47
C ALA A 428 13.71 8.19 -9.17
N MET A 429 13.49 6.90 -8.90
CA MET A 429 12.90 6.41 -7.64
C MET A 429 13.75 6.78 -6.42
N GLU A 430 15.07 6.59 -6.51
CA GLU A 430 15.97 6.93 -5.40
C GLU A 430 16.06 8.44 -5.17
N ALA A 431 16.03 9.22 -6.25
CA ALA A 431 15.95 10.68 -6.16
C ALA A 431 14.67 11.15 -5.45
N GLN A 432 13.54 10.49 -5.71
CA GLN A 432 12.27 10.75 -5.01
C GLN A 432 12.37 10.40 -3.52
N ARG A 433 12.89 9.21 -3.19
CA ARG A 433 13.08 8.77 -1.80
C ARG A 433 13.98 9.73 -1.03
N ARG A 434 15.04 10.22 -1.65
CA ARG A 434 15.95 11.22 -1.06
C ARG A 434 15.21 12.53 -0.79
N ARG A 435 14.46 13.07 -1.76
CA ARG A 435 13.65 14.29 -1.57
C ARG A 435 12.59 14.13 -0.48
N ALA A 436 11.96 12.97 -0.40
CA ALA A 436 11.00 12.66 0.67
C ALA A 436 11.65 12.63 2.05
N ARG A 437 12.86 12.10 2.17
CA ARG A 437 13.66 12.13 3.42
C ARG A 437 14.06 13.56 3.79
N GLU A 438 14.49 14.36 2.84
CA GLU A 438 14.87 15.76 3.04
C GLU A 438 13.67 16.64 3.44
N SER A 439 12.51 16.41 2.85
CA SER A 439 11.28 17.15 3.14
C SER A 439 10.59 16.75 4.46
N SER A 440 10.87 15.56 4.98
CA SER A 440 10.29 15.08 6.24
C SER A 440 10.88 15.74 7.49
N GLY A 441 11.82 16.68 7.35
CA GLY A 441 12.33 17.51 8.44
C GLY A 441 13.09 16.74 9.52
N PHE A 442 13.50 15.50 9.26
CA PHE A 442 14.46 14.79 10.09
C PHE A 442 15.81 15.51 9.92
N GLY A 443 16.01 16.52 10.76
CA GLY A 443 17.32 17.07 10.98
C GLY A 443 18.31 15.95 11.24
N ALA A 444 19.57 16.20 10.92
CA ALA A 444 20.66 15.28 11.18
C ALA A 444 20.42 14.63 12.56
N ASP A 445 20.46 13.31 12.60
CA ASP A 445 20.30 12.53 13.81
C ASP A 445 21.44 12.90 14.78
N TYR A 446 21.20 13.92 15.61
CA TYR A 446 22.13 14.33 16.65
C TYR A 446 22.47 13.19 17.60
N ASN A 447 21.62 12.16 17.68
CA ASN A 447 21.84 10.96 18.47
C ASN A 447 23.00 10.10 17.94
N SER A 448 23.32 10.22 16.64
CA SER A 448 24.45 9.49 16.04
C SER A 448 25.82 10.08 16.40
N LEU A 449 25.87 11.30 16.91
CA LEU A 449 27.09 12.01 17.26
C LEU A 449 27.54 11.78 18.71
N ILE A 450 26.63 11.42 19.61
CA ILE A 450 26.92 11.20 21.04
C ILE A 450 27.05 9.70 21.28
N ARG A 451 28.25 9.26 21.67
CA ARG A 451 28.51 7.91 22.18
C ARG A 451 28.68 7.94 23.67
N VAL A 452 27.87 7.18 24.38
CA VAL A 452 27.98 7.02 25.84
C VAL A 452 28.50 5.63 26.15
N ASP A 453 29.67 5.60 26.82
CA ASP A 453 30.21 4.36 27.36
C ASP A 453 29.56 4.13 28.73
N GLY A 454 28.42 3.48 28.76
CA GLY A 454 27.70 3.22 30.00
C GLY A 454 26.22 2.93 29.71
N SER A 455 25.52 2.53 30.73
CA SER A 455 24.09 2.24 30.69
C SER A 455 23.34 2.98 31.78
N SER A 456 22.08 3.32 31.51
CA SER A 456 21.17 3.88 32.50
C SER A 456 20.10 2.85 32.83
N GLN A 457 19.80 2.69 34.13
CA GLN A 457 18.65 1.88 34.53
C GLN A 457 17.41 2.76 34.58
N PHE A 458 16.38 2.35 33.84
CA PHE A 458 15.10 3.03 33.86
C PHE A 458 14.22 2.48 35.00
N ASN A 459 13.87 3.34 35.96
CA ASN A 459 13.03 3.01 37.11
C ASN A 459 11.67 3.74 37.11
N GLY A 460 11.35 4.42 36.03
CA GLY A 460 10.14 5.26 35.89
C GLY A 460 8.83 4.52 35.72
N TYR A 461 8.82 3.20 35.76
CA TYR A 461 7.56 2.45 35.85
C TYR A 461 6.90 2.61 37.22
N ASP A 462 7.71 2.68 38.28
CA ASP A 462 7.26 2.68 39.67
C ASP A 462 7.53 4.00 40.40
N HIS A 463 8.42 4.84 39.88
CA HIS A 463 8.91 6.05 40.52
C HIS A 463 8.82 7.27 39.59
N ASP A 464 8.28 8.39 40.10
CA ASP A 464 8.24 9.68 39.41
C ASP A 464 9.42 10.58 39.79
N GLU A 465 10.13 10.23 40.88
CA GLU A 465 11.36 10.90 41.34
C GLU A 465 12.38 9.88 41.85
N GLN A 466 13.64 10.16 41.69
CA GLN A 466 14.74 9.31 42.16
C GLN A 466 16.02 10.08 42.30
N GLN A 467 16.80 9.76 43.36
CA GLN A 467 18.18 10.21 43.46
C GLN A 467 19.07 9.40 42.53
N ALA A 468 19.88 10.11 41.74
CA ALA A 468 20.75 9.49 40.75
C ALA A 468 22.12 10.20 40.65
N MET A 469 23.10 9.55 40.06
CA MET A 469 24.44 10.07 39.83
C MET A 469 24.67 10.40 38.37
N VAL A 470 25.29 11.55 38.13
CA VAL A 470 25.69 11.98 36.78
C VAL A 470 26.90 11.16 36.33
N ILE A 471 26.74 10.35 35.29
CA ILE A 471 27.77 9.48 34.72
C ILE A 471 28.40 10.06 33.45
N ALA A 472 27.71 10.97 32.72
CA ALA A 472 28.25 11.67 31.56
C ALA A 472 27.58 13.02 31.37
N LEU A 473 28.29 13.95 30.78
CA LEU A 473 27.85 15.27 30.39
C LEU A 473 28.32 15.56 28.97
N PHE A 474 27.41 16.10 28.13
CA PHE A 474 27.75 16.49 26.77
C PHE A 474 27.26 17.93 26.51
N ARG A 475 28.12 18.74 25.92
CA ARG A 475 27.82 20.09 25.43
C ARG A 475 28.21 20.17 23.95
N ASP A 476 27.28 20.60 23.09
CA ASP A 476 27.48 20.66 21.63
C ASP A 476 27.98 19.31 21.03
N GLY A 477 27.46 18.20 21.55
CA GLY A 477 27.84 16.83 21.12
C GLY A 477 29.21 16.36 21.62
N GLN A 478 29.93 17.13 22.43
CA GLN A 478 31.25 16.77 22.96
C GLN A 478 31.19 16.46 24.48
N PRO A 479 31.88 15.43 24.95
CA PRO A 479 31.90 15.13 26.36
C PRO A 479 32.61 16.24 27.13
N VAL A 480 32.06 16.62 28.30
CA VAL A 480 32.62 17.62 29.22
C VAL A 480 32.52 17.12 30.65
N ASP A 481 33.39 17.63 31.54
CA ASP A 481 33.36 17.27 32.93
C ASP A 481 32.43 18.12 33.78
N GLN A 482 32.03 19.28 33.27
CA GLN A 482 31.24 20.26 33.99
C GLN A 482 30.44 21.12 33.02
N ILE A 483 29.23 21.50 33.43
CA ILE A 483 28.39 22.54 32.79
C ILE A 483 28.04 23.61 33.80
N ASN A 484 27.79 24.83 33.29
CA ASN A 484 27.51 26.03 34.10
C ASN A 484 26.13 26.63 33.78
N ALA A 485 25.61 27.44 34.65
CA ALA A 485 24.34 28.11 34.49
C ALA A 485 24.22 28.81 33.14
N GLY A 486 23.10 28.64 32.45
CA GLY A 486 22.81 29.13 31.11
C GLY A 486 23.22 28.21 29.95
N GLU A 487 24.02 27.18 30.20
CA GLU A 487 24.47 26.24 29.17
C GLU A 487 23.40 25.16 28.87
N GLU A 488 23.23 24.85 27.59
CA GLU A 488 22.47 23.68 27.13
C GLU A 488 23.37 22.45 27.11
N ALA A 489 22.85 21.32 27.54
CA ALA A 489 23.60 20.10 27.64
C ALA A 489 22.72 18.84 27.61
N VAL A 490 23.40 17.69 27.49
CA VAL A 490 22.81 16.37 27.72
C VAL A 490 23.42 15.78 28.98
N VAL A 491 22.58 15.46 29.95
CA VAL A 491 22.99 14.84 31.22
C VAL A 491 22.61 13.38 31.20
N VAL A 492 23.58 12.49 31.40
CA VAL A 492 23.34 11.04 31.49
C VAL A 492 23.47 10.62 32.96
N LEU A 493 22.46 9.91 33.45
CA LEU A 493 22.37 9.40 34.82
C LEU A 493 22.57 7.88 34.83
N ASP A 494 23.07 7.35 35.93
CA ASP A 494 23.18 5.91 36.19
C ASP A 494 21.81 5.25 36.31
N GLU A 495 20.90 5.91 37.00
CA GLU A 495 19.49 5.51 37.16
C GLU A 495 18.59 6.72 36.86
N THR A 496 17.38 6.48 36.33
CA THR A 496 16.49 7.60 36.01
C THR A 496 15.02 7.18 35.98
N PRO A 497 14.12 8.06 36.49
CA PRO A 497 12.68 7.89 36.29
C PRO A 497 12.19 8.43 34.93
N PHE A 498 13.08 9.08 34.17
CA PHE A 498 12.76 9.69 32.87
C PHE A 498 12.72 8.63 31.77
N TYR A 499 11.58 8.52 31.09
CA TYR A 499 11.44 7.67 29.90
C TYR A 499 12.14 8.31 28.71
N GLY A 500 13.11 7.62 28.14
CA GLY A 500 13.73 8.01 26.88
C GLY A 500 12.83 7.66 25.70
N GLU A 501 12.65 8.59 24.74
CA GLU A 501 11.80 8.39 23.59
C GLU A 501 12.03 7.04 22.91
N SER A 502 10.99 6.25 22.78
CA SER A 502 11.04 4.91 22.21
C SER A 502 9.63 4.39 21.90
N GLY A 503 9.49 3.54 20.89
CA GLY A 503 8.24 2.84 20.59
C GLY A 503 7.04 3.78 20.29
N GLY A 504 7.30 5.00 19.85
CA GLY A 504 6.29 6.02 19.58
C GLY A 504 5.91 6.87 20.79
N GLN A 505 6.32 6.52 22.01
CA GLN A 505 6.12 7.36 23.19
C GLN A 505 7.24 8.40 23.29
N VAL A 506 6.88 9.69 23.42
CA VAL A 506 7.82 10.80 23.58
C VAL A 506 8.57 10.74 24.90
N GLY A 507 9.77 11.32 24.93
CA GLY A 507 10.58 11.47 26.12
C GLY A 507 9.95 12.33 27.21
N ASP A 508 10.29 12.07 28.46
CA ASP A 508 9.82 12.86 29.59
C ASP A 508 10.50 14.21 29.69
N LYS A 509 9.80 15.12 30.34
CA LYS A 509 10.29 16.42 30.78
C LYS A 509 10.29 16.47 32.31
N GLY A 510 11.04 17.39 32.85
CA GLY A 510 11.13 17.57 34.29
C GLY A 510 12.35 18.36 34.72
N VAL A 511 12.89 18.06 35.87
CA VAL A 511 14.04 18.77 36.46
C VAL A 511 15.00 17.82 37.16
N LEU A 512 16.29 18.16 37.12
CA LEU A 512 17.31 17.55 37.96
C LEU A 512 17.76 18.60 38.98
N LYS A 513 17.61 18.30 40.27
CA LYS A 513 17.87 19.24 41.37
C LYS A 513 18.92 18.72 42.34
N ALA A 514 19.72 19.65 42.83
CA ALA A 514 20.58 19.47 43.98
C ALA A 514 20.71 20.80 44.72
N ALA A 515 21.44 20.86 45.83
CA ALA A 515 21.61 22.12 46.58
C ALA A 515 22.28 23.20 45.71
N GLY A 516 21.52 24.25 45.38
CA GLY A 516 21.97 25.34 44.50
C GLY A 516 22.10 24.98 43.02
N ILE A 517 21.60 23.82 42.60
CA ILE A 517 21.65 23.34 41.19
C ILE A 517 20.24 23.03 40.71
N GLU A 518 19.92 23.53 39.50
CA GLU A 518 18.68 23.20 38.81
C GLU A 518 18.93 23.06 37.31
N PHE A 519 18.73 21.87 36.79
CA PHE A 519 18.77 21.57 35.36
C PHE A 519 17.35 21.25 34.86
N VAL A 520 16.86 22.05 33.90
CA VAL A 520 15.54 21.86 33.32
C VAL A 520 15.65 20.90 32.14
N VAL A 521 14.95 19.77 32.23
CA VAL A 521 14.90 18.74 31.17
C VAL A 521 13.76 19.05 30.23
N ASN A 522 14.09 19.33 28.98
CA ASN A 522 13.13 19.62 27.91
C ASN A 522 12.75 18.39 27.10
N ASP A 523 13.60 17.38 27.05
CA ASP A 523 13.40 16.12 26.36
C ASP A 523 14.35 15.05 26.93
N THR A 524 13.97 13.78 26.69
CA THR A 524 14.77 12.62 27.12
C THR A 524 14.88 11.64 25.96
N GLN A 525 16.11 11.32 25.59
CA GLN A 525 16.44 10.48 24.43
C GLN A 525 17.30 9.27 24.85
N LYS A 526 17.21 8.19 24.06
CA LYS A 526 18.09 7.02 24.23
C LYS A 526 19.38 7.19 23.41
N TYR A 527 20.49 6.85 24.02
CA TYR A 527 21.83 6.78 23.42
C TYR A 527 22.41 5.39 23.66
N GLY A 528 22.04 4.42 22.83
CA GLY A 528 22.34 3.00 23.05
C GLY A 528 21.65 2.49 24.32
N GLN A 529 22.42 2.05 25.31
CA GLN A 529 21.91 1.60 26.61
C GLN A 529 21.77 2.73 27.64
N ALA A 530 22.21 3.95 27.30
CA ALA A 530 22.12 5.10 28.16
C ALA A 530 20.90 5.96 27.85
N ILE A 531 20.42 6.69 28.86
CA ILE A 531 19.32 7.65 28.75
C ILE A 531 19.89 9.05 29.00
N GLY A 532 19.77 9.93 28.02
CA GLY A 532 20.25 11.29 28.04
C GLY A 532 19.14 12.31 28.24
N HIS A 533 19.28 13.17 29.22
CA HIS A 533 18.36 14.24 29.58
C HIS A 533 18.83 15.52 28.88
N GLN A 534 18.09 15.96 27.87
CA GLN A 534 18.40 17.17 27.11
C GLN A 534 17.76 18.39 27.77
N GLY A 535 18.51 19.42 27.99
CA GLY A 535 17.95 20.61 28.60
C GLY A 535 18.97 21.69 28.86
N LYS A 536 18.65 22.56 29.82
CA LYS A 536 19.45 23.74 30.16
C LYS A 536 19.69 23.84 31.67
N LEU A 537 20.91 24.10 32.06
CA LEU A 537 21.21 24.37 33.45
C LEU A 537 20.76 25.79 33.80
N ALA A 538 19.70 25.90 34.60
CA ALA A 538 19.12 27.17 35.01
C ALA A 538 19.92 27.82 36.13
N GLN A 539 20.48 27.02 37.04
CA GLN A 539 21.18 27.52 38.23
C GLN A 539 22.33 26.61 38.61
N GLY A 540 23.43 27.16 39.05
CA GLY A 540 24.54 26.46 39.62
C GLY A 540 25.55 25.94 38.59
N SER A 541 26.29 24.89 39.00
CA SER A 541 27.27 24.19 38.20
C SER A 541 27.11 22.69 38.46
N LEU A 542 27.01 21.89 37.40
CA LEU A 542 26.82 20.46 37.47
C LEU A 542 28.07 19.74 36.94
N LYS A 543 28.56 18.77 37.69
CA LYS A 543 29.78 18.01 37.38
C LYS A 543 29.55 16.53 37.30
N LEU A 544 30.49 15.80 36.69
CA LEU A 544 30.54 14.33 36.75
C LEU A 544 30.56 13.87 38.21
N ASN A 545 29.86 12.77 38.47
CA ASN A 545 29.67 12.14 39.79
C ASN A 545 28.84 12.95 40.80
N ASP A 546 28.26 14.09 40.41
CA ASP A 546 27.32 14.80 41.27
C ASP A 546 26.04 13.93 41.41
N ARG A 547 25.44 14.02 42.61
CA ARG A 547 24.14 13.40 42.86
C ARG A 547 23.04 14.43 42.70
N VAL A 548 21.99 14.04 41.99
CA VAL A 548 20.84 14.89 41.72
C VAL A 548 19.56 14.15 42.06
N ASP A 549 18.55 14.88 42.45
CA ASP A 549 17.17 14.39 42.53
C ASP A 549 16.51 14.59 41.17
N ALA A 550 16.30 13.51 40.46
CA ALA A 550 15.64 13.50 39.16
C ALA A 550 14.13 13.42 39.34
N GLN A 551 13.41 14.44 38.89
CA GLN A 551 11.95 14.56 39.03
C GLN A 551 11.31 14.78 37.67
N ILE A 552 10.46 13.85 37.23
CA ILE A 552 9.68 14.03 36.01
C ILE A 552 8.53 15.00 36.22
N ASP A 553 8.02 15.56 35.13
CA ASP A 553 6.70 16.21 35.10
C ASP A 553 5.63 15.12 35.17
N ALA A 554 5.17 14.83 36.39
CA ALA A 554 4.25 13.73 36.67
C ALA A 554 2.87 13.95 36.02
N GLU A 555 2.41 15.18 35.93
CA GLU A 555 1.11 15.51 35.30
C GLU A 555 1.18 15.23 33.78
N ARG A 556 2.26 15.68 33.13
CA ARG A 556 2.51 15.37 31.71
C ARG A 556 2.66 13.88 31.47
N ARG A 557 3.45 13.15 32.28
CA ARG A 557 3.60 11.70 32.21
C ARG A 557 2.26 10.98 32.36
N ASN A 558 1.39 11.41 33.29
CA ASN A 558 0.08 10.79 33.45
C ASN A 558 -0.77 10.95 32.20
N SER A 559 -0.77 12.13 31.57
CA SER A 559 -1.45 12.34 30.30
C SER A 559 -0.90 11.41 29.19
N ILE A 560 0.41 11.22 29.13
CA ILE A 560 1.06 10.29 28.18
C ILE A 560 0.64 8.84 28.46
N ARG A 561 0.58 8.41 29.73
CA ARG A 561 0.15 7.06 30.13
C ARG A 561 -1.27 6.76 29.65
N LEU A 562 -2.20 7.72 29.78
CA LEU A 562 -3.58 7.57 29.31
C LEU A 562 -3.63 7.38 27.78
N ASN A 563 -2.93 8.22 27.05
CA ASN A 563 -2.87 8.14 25.58
C ASN A 563 -2.20 6.84 25.12
N HIS A 564 -1.16 6.39 25.81
CA HIS A 564 -0.46 5.16 25.44
C HIS A 564 -1.34 3.91 25.67
N SER A 565 -1.97 3.82 26.84
CA SER A 565 -2.88 2.71 27.11
C SER A 565 -4.09 2.71 26.16
N ALA A 566 -4.63 3.89 25.84
CA ALA A 566 -5.69 4.00 24.84
C ALA A 566 -5.26 3.55 23.44
N THR A 567 -3.98 3.74 23.08
CA THR A 567 -3.44 3.29 21.79
C THR A 567 -3.55 1.76 21.64
N HIS A 568 -3.27 1.00 22.69
CA HIS A 568 -3.42 -0.46 22.67
C HIS A 568 -4.88 -0.90 22.55
N LEU A 569 -5.78 -0.23 23.27
CA LEU A 569 -7.22 -0.48 23.15
C LEU A 569 -7.73 -0.13 21.74
N LEU A 570 -7.24 0.97 21.16
CA LEU A 570 -7.55 1.37 19.80
C LEU A 570 -7.10 0.31 18.77
N HIS A 571 -5.89 -0.20 18.90
CA HIS A 571 -5.37 -1.25 18.02
C HIS A 571 -6.24 -2.50 18.07
N ALA A 572 -6.57 -2.98 19.24
CA ALA A 572 -7.45 -4.14 19.41
C ALA A 572 -8.87 -3.89 18.86
N ALA A 573 -9.43 -2.70 19.08
CA ALA A 573 -10.74 -2.32 18.56
C ALA A 573 -10.75 -2.24 17.02
N LEU A 574 -9.69 -1.72 16.40
CA LEU A 574 -9.54 -1.68 14.96
C LEU A 574 -9.47 -3.09 14.36
N ARG A 575 -8.70 -3.99 14.96
CA ARG A 575 -8.64 -5.38 14.52
C ARG A 575 -9.98 -6.09 14.62
N GLN A 576 -10.71 -5.87 15.71
CA GLN A 576 -12.04 -6.47 15.91
C GLN A 576 -13.07 -5.92 14.93
N THR A 577 -12.98 -4.64 14.53
CA THR A 577 -13.95 -3.98 13.65
C THR A 577 -13.62 -4.17 12.17
N LEU A 578 -12.34 -4.08 11.79
CA LEU A 578 -11.88 -4.08 10.39
C LEU A 578 -11.30 -5.43 9.95
N GLY A 579 -10.74 -6.21 10.88
CA GLY A 579 -10.14 -7.51 10.60
C GLY A 579 -8.67 -7.63 11.03
N ASP A 580 -8.15 -8.86 10.97
CA ASP A 580 -6.81 -9.21 11.44
C ASP A 580 -5.66 -8.68 10.58
N HIS A 581 -5.96 -8.13 9.40
CA HIS A 581 -4.99 -7.44 8.54
C HIS A 581 -4.49 -6.12 9.12
N VAL A 582 -5.22 -5.55 10.09
CA VAL A 582 -4.80 -4.32 10.78
C VAL A 582 -3.53 -4.58 11.58
N ALA A 583 -2.48 -3.88 11.22
CA ALA A 583 -1.18 -3.92 11.89
C ALA A 583 -0.65 -2.50 12.05
N GLN A 584 0.04 -2.23 13.15
CA GLN A 584 0.68 -0.94 13.38
C GLN A 584 1.75 -0.67 12.30
N LYS A 585 1.72 0.54 11.72
CA LYS A 585 2.74 1.06 10.80
C LYS A 585 3.50 2.25 11.36
N GLY A 586 2.95 2.89 12.36
CA GLY A 586 3.56 3.97 13.09
C GLY A 586 2.73 4.34 14.32
N SER A 587 3.36 5.00 15.27
CA SER A 587 2.70 5.49 16.48
C SER A 587 3.39 6.73 16.99
N LEU A 588 2.61 7.67 17.53
CA LEU A 588 3.11 8.80 18.30
C LEU A 588 2.18 8.99 19.48
N VAL A 589 2.76 9.00 20.67
CA VAL A 589 2.05 9.19 21.93
C VAL A 589 2.72 10.32 22.70
N ASN A 590 1.99 11.41 22.91
CA ASN A 590 2.41 12.53 23.74
C ASN A 590 1.33 12.90 24.77
N ASP A 591 1.54 13.99 25.49
CA ASP A 591 0.61 14.44 26.52
C ASP A 591 -0.71 15.04 25.98
N LYS A 592 -0.74 15.44 24.71
CA LYS A 592 -1.89 16.11 24.09
C LYS A 592 -2.77 15.16 23.31
N TYR A 593 -2.19 14.25 22.55
CA TYR A 593 -2.91 13.33 21.67
C TYR A 593 -2.12 12.05 21.42
N LEU A 594 -2.80 11.07 20.87
CA LEU A 594 -2.19 9.89 20.28
C LEU A 594 -2.43 9.89 18.75
N ARG A 595 -1.46 9.36 18.02
CA ARG A 595 -1.55 9.10 16.59
C ARG A 595 -1.20 7.65 16.33
N PHE A 596 -2.05 6.96 15.59
CA PHE A 596 -1.88 5.56 15.26
C PHE A 596 -2.03 5.35 13.75
N ASP A 597 -0.96 4.91 13.12
CA ASP A 597 -0.91 4.59 11.71
C ASP A 597 -1.01 3.06 11.54
N PHE A 598 -1.93 2.60 10.70
CA PHE A 598 -2.22 1.18 10.56
C PHE A 598 -2.52 0.77 9.11
N SER A 599 -2.32 -0.50 8.81
CA SER A 599 -2.64 -1.07 7.51
C SER A 599 -4.15 -1.25 7.34
N HIS A 600 -4.70 -0.59 6.33
CA HIS A 600 -6.08 -0.79 5.88
C HIS A 600 -6.23 -0.23 4.46
N PHE A 601 -7.05 -0.88 3.64
CA PHE A 601 -7.09 -0.70 2.19
C PHE A 601 -8.03 0.41 1.71
N GLU A 602 -8.91 0.94 2.57
CA GLU A 602 -9.87 2.00 2.24
C GLU A 602 -10.07 2.97 3.41
N ALA A 603 -10.72 4.10 3.15
CA ALA A 603 -11.15 5.01 4.20
C ALA A 603 -12.19 4.34 5.10
N MET A 604 -12.06 4.53 6.42
CA MET A 604 -13.05 4.04 7.35
C MET A 604 -14.38 4.77 7.17
N LYS A 605 -15.46 4.00 7.24
CA LYS A 605 -16.80 4.56 7.23
C LYS A 605 -17.11 5.23 8.56
N PRO A 606 -17.96 6.28 8.61
CA PRO A 606 -18.35 6.93 9.87
C PRO A 606 -18.86 5.96 10.94
N GLU A 607 -19.60 4.93 10.52
CA GLU A 607 -20.13 3.89 11.42
C GLU A 607 -19.01 3.04 12.04
N GLN A 608 -17.98 2.75 11.27
CA GLN A 608 -16.81 2.00 11.72
C GLN A 608 -15.98 2.82 12.71
N ILE A 609 -15.76 4.11 12.44
CA ILE A 609 -15.06 5.02 13.35
C ILE A 609 -15.80 5.09 14.68
N ARG A 610 -17.13 5.23 14.65
CA ARG A 610 -17.96 5.27 15.85
C ARG A 610 -17.91 3.93 16.62
N ALA A 611 -17.98 2.81 15.90
CA ALA A 611 -17.90 1.49 16.53
C ALA A 611 -16.56 1.27 17.23
N VAL A 612 -15.45 1.70 16.65
CA VAL A 612 -14.12 1.64 17.26
C VAL A 612 -14.05 2.52 18.51
N GLU A 613 -14.50 3.76 18.43
CA GLU A 613 -14.56 4.67 19.57
C GLU A 613 -15.41 4.09 20.71
N ASP A 614 -16.56 3.54 20.41
CA ASP A 614 -17.46 2.93 21.38
C ASP A 614 -16.83 1.69 22.04
N LEU A 615 -16.15 0.82 21.28
CA LEU A 615 -15.44 -0.34 21.81
C LEU A 615 -14.34 0.07 22.79
N VAL A 616 -13.54 1.08 22.44
CA VAL A 616 -12.48 1.58 23.33
C VAL A 616 -13.10 2.12 24.62
N ASN A 617 -14.12 2.97 24.52
CA ASN A 617 -14.81 3.52 25.69
C ASN A 617 -15.52 2.44 26.53
N GLN A 618 -15.99 1.37 25.92
CA GLN A 618 -16.52 0.22 26.63
C GLN A 618 -15.45 -0.44 27.51
N GLN A 619 -14.24 -0.63 26.99
CA GLN A 619 -13.13 -1.18 27.76
C GLN A 619 -12.68 -0.23 28.88
N VAL A 620 -12.69 1.08 28.63
CA VAL A 620 -12.43 2.10 29.64
C VAL A 620 -13.43 1.95 30.82
N ARG A 621 -14.73 1.83 30.51
CA ARG A 621 -15.79 1.65 31.55
C ARG A 621 -15.69 0.33 32.29
N ARG A 622 -15.10 -0.72 31.69
CA ARG A 622 -14.85 -1.99 32.39
C ARG A 622 -13.84 -1.84 33.54
N ASN A 623 -13.06 -0.78 33.54
CA ASN A 623 -12.06 -0.48 34.56
C ASN A 623 -11.13 -1.66 34.88
N LEU A 624 -10.63 -2.30 33.85
CA LEU A 624 -9.76 -3.47 33.96
C LEU A 624 -8.36 -3.08 34.45
N PRO A 625 -7.70 -3.91 35.27
CA PRO A 625 -6.29 -3.69 35.58
C PRO A 625 -5.43 -3.79 34.31
N VAL A 626 -4.47 -2.88 34.18
CA VAL A 626 -3.44 -2.94 33.14
C VAL A 626 -2.25 -3.68 33.72
N GLN A 627 -2.06 -4.93 33.30
CA GLN A 627 -1.03 -5.81 33.84
C GLN A 627 0.20 -5.85 32.92
N THR A 628 1.37 -5.84 33.52
CA THR A 628 2.65 -5.97 32.81
C THR A 628 3.45 -7.11 33.41
N GLU A 629 3.94 -7.99 32.57
CA GLU A 629 4.75 -9.14 32.96
C GLU A 629 6.02 -9.21 32.11
N LEU A 630 7.15 -9.53 32.76
CA LEU A 630 8.40 -9.88 32.05
C LEU A 630 8.43 -11.38 31.82
N MET A 631 8.66 -11.81 30.59
CA MET A 631 8.76 -13.22 30.24
C MET A 631 9.64 -13.42 29.01
N ALA A 632 10.04 -14.66 28.75
CA ALA A 632 10.74 -14.99 27.51
C ALA A 632 9.88 -14.72 26.28
N LEU A 633 10.49 -14.31 25.18
CA LEU A 633 9.79 -13.97 23.93
C LEU A 633 8.90 -15.12 23.43
N GLU A 634 9.36 -16.37 23.57
CA GLU A 634 8.58 -17.53 23.14
C GLU A 634 7.33 -17.75 24.03
N ASP A 635 7.46 -17.58 25.35
CA ASP A 635 6.32 -17.66 26.27
C ASP A 635 5.29 -16.55 25.97
N ALA A 636 5.76 -15.37 25.59
CA ALA A 636 4.91 -14.25 25.19
C ALA A 636 4.10 -14.58 23.92
N LYS A 637 4.72 -15.21 22.94
CA LYS A 637 4.06 -15.68 21.72
C LYS A 637 3.01 -16.76 22.01
N GLU A 638 3.33 -17.73 22.88
CA GLU A 638 2.39 -18.76 23.32
C GLU A 638 1.17 -18.16 24.05
N LYS A 639 1.38 -17.07 24.79
CA LYS A 639 0.31 -16.31 25.46
C LYS A 639 -0.55 -15.51 24.49
N GLY A 640 -0.18 -15.49 23.21
CA GLY A 640 -0.87 -14.75 22.16
C GLY A 640 -0.54 -13.26 22.12
N ALA A 641 0.59 -12.86 22.70
CA ALA A 641 1.04 -11.48 22.66
C ALA A 641 1.41 -11.09 21.22
N MET A 642 0.84 -9.99 20.74
CA MET A 642 1.20 -9.44 19.44
C MET A 642 2.58 -8.78 19.50
N ALA A 643 3.47 -9.26 18.62
CA ALA A 643 4.76 -8.64 18.34
C ALA A 643 4.67 -7.84 17.03
N LEU A 644 5.30 -6.68 16.99
CA LEU A 644 5.37 -5.88 15.77
C LEU A 644 6.33 -6.54 14.77
N PHE A 645 5.87 -6.66 13.54
CA PHE A 645 6.67 -7.24 12.46
C PHE A 645 7.88 -6.34 12.15
N GLY A 646 9.08 -6.94 12.21
CA GLY A 646 10.33 -6.24 11.87
C GLY A 646 11.04 -5.57 13.03
N GLU A 647 10.51 -5.60 14.26
CA GLU A 647 11.24 -5.18 15.45
C GLU A 647 12.11 -6.33 16.00
N LYS A 648 13.32 -5.96 16.45
CA LYS A 648 14.18 -6.87 17.21
C LYS A 648 13.81 -6.76 18.67
N TYR A 649 13.41 -7.87 19.26
CA TYR A 649 13.13 -7.98 20.68
C TYR A 649 14.27 -8.69 21.40
N ASP A 650 14.52 -8.28 22.65
CA ASP A 650 15.43 -9.00 23.54
C ASP A 650 14.83 -10.38 23.90
N ASP A 651 15.65 -11.26 24.44
CA ASP A 651 15.22 -12.59 24.89
C ASP A 651 14.10 -12.52 25.93
N ASN A 652 14.08 -11.47 26.76
CA ASN A 652 13.03 -11.16 27.71
C ASN A 652 12.26 -9.92 27.27
N VAL A 653 10.95 -10.05 27.20
CA VAL A 653 10.03 -9.01 26.74
C VAL A 653 9.02 -8.65 27.81
N ARG A 654 8.53 -7.40 27.75
CA ARG A 654 7.46 -6.91 28.59
C ARG A 654 6.13 -7.08 27.88
N VAL A 655 5.22 -7.87 28.45
CA VAL A 655 3.88 -8.15 27.95
C VAL A 655 2.87 -7.30 28.68
N LEU A 656 2.10 -6.51 27.94
CA LEU A 656 1.02 -5.68 28.45
C LEU A 656 -0.32 -6.36 28.18
N THR A 657 -1.11 -6.57 29.23
CA THR A 657 -2.42 -7.22 29.14
C THR A 657 -3.51 -6.33 29.74
N MET A 658 -4.60 -6.13 29.00
CA MET A 658 -5.81 -5.43 29.43
C MET A 658 -7.01 -6.37 29.31
N GLY A 659 -7.23 -7.19 30.35
CA GLY A 659 -8.26 -8.23 30.34
C GLY A 659 -8.08 -9.25 29.22
N ASP A 660 -9.17 -9.60 28.58
CA ASP A 660 -9.25 -10.48 27.40
C ASP A 660 -9.22 -9.72 26.06
N PHE A 661 -9.11 -8.39 26.12
CA PHE A 661 -9.28 -7.52 24.97
C PHE A 661 -7.99 -7.19 24.23
N SER A 662 -6.89 -6.96 24.96
CA SER A 662 -5.60 -6.59 24.38
C SER A 662 -4.44 -7.27 25.10
N THR A 663 -3.54 -7.90 24.35
CA THR A 663 -2.27 -8.47 24.82
C THR A 663 -1.19 -8.16 23.81
N GLU A 664 -0.24 -7.29 24.16
CA GLU A 664 0.79 -6.81 23.26
C GLU A 664 2.16 -6.68 23.95
N LEU A 665 3.25 -6.72 23.15
CA LEU A 665 4.58 -6.38 23.63
C LEU A 665 4.72 -4.86 23.70
N CYS A 666 5.06 -4.32 24.86
CA CYS A 666 5.24 -2.89 25.04
C CYS A 666 6.17 -2.53 26.19
N GLY A 667 7.21 -1.73 25.88
CA GLY A 667 8.16 -1.18 26.86
C GLY A 667 7.78 0.20 27.41
N GLY A 668 6.64 0.78 26.98
CA GLY A 668 6.20 2.12 27.39
C GLY A 668 5.58 2.18 28.79
N THR A 669 5.15 3.37 29.18
CA THR A 669 4.46 3.63 30.44
C THR A 669 2.94 3.64 30.23
N HIS A 670 2.19 3.11 31.21
CA HIS A 670 0.76 2.87 31.08
C HIS A 670 -0.02 3.31 32.33
N ALA A 671 -1.32 3.53 32.14
CA ALA A 671 -2.29 3.70 33.21
C ALA A 671 -2.35 2.43 34.07
N SER A 672 -2.71 2.55 35.34
CA SER A 672 -2.88 1.40 36.23
C SER A 672 -4.14 0.60 35.91
N ARG A 673 -5.18 1.28 35.50
CA ARG A 673 -6.47 0.70 35.10
C ARG A 673 -6.99 1.38 33.83
N THR A 674 -7.77 0.64 33.05
CA THR A 674 -8.38 1.22 31.82
C THR A 674 -9.34 2.37 32.14
N GLY A 675 -9.99 2.35 33.32
CA GLY A 675 -10.85 3.44 33.77
C GLY A 675 -10.16 4.78 33.98
N ASP A 676 -8.86 4.77 34.25
CA ASP A 676 -8.07 6.01 34.42
C ASP A 676 -8.05 6.85 33.12
N ILE A 677 -8.22 6.23 31.96
CA ILE A 677 -8.31 6.91 30.65
C ILE A 677 -9.45 7.92 30.62
N GLY A 678 -10.54 7.63 31.35
CA GLY A 678 -11.74 8.48 31.48
C GLY A 678 -12.59 8.46 30.22
N LEU A 679 -12.23 9.26 29.21
CA LEU A 679 -12.92 9.33 27.93
C LEU A 679 -11.91 9.22 26.80
N PHE A 680 -12.26 8.50 25.76
CA PHE A 680 -11.51 8.40 24.49
C PHE A 680 -12.32 9.00 23.35
N ARG A 681 -11.72 9.89 22.57
CA ARG A 681 -12.36 10.52 21.41
C ARG A 681 -11.43 10.47 20.20
N ILE A 682 -11.95 9.98 19.09
CA ILE A 682 -11.28 10.06 17.78
C ILE A 682 -11.50 11.46 17.20
N LEU A 683 -10.42 12.14 16.86
CA LEU A 683 -10.44 13.48 16.25
C LEU A 683 -10.54 13.39 14.72
N SER A 684 -9.77 12.52 14.13
CA SER A 684 -9.69 12.39 12.66
C SER A 684 -9.29 10.97 12.24
N GLU A 685 -9.68 10.63 11.00
CA GLU A 685 -9.22 9.44 10.26
C GLU A 685 -8.86 9.89 8.85
N SER A 686 -7.66 9.56 8.39
CA SER A 686 -7.15 9.99 7.09
C SER A 686 -6.17 8.98 6.49
N GLY A 687 -5.92 9.09 5.18
CA GLY A 687 -4.87 8.32 4.51
C GLY A 687 -3.53 9.06 4.58
N THR A 688 -2.44 8.33 4.83
CA THR A 688 -1.07 8.87 4.82
C THR A 688 -0.25 8.34 3.66
N ALA A 689 -0.49 7.10 3.30
CA ALA A 689 0.11 6.43 2.15
C ALA A 689 -0.85 5.36 1.62
N ALA A 690 -0.54 4.79 0.47
CA ALA A 690 -1.33 3.69 -0.06
C ALA A 690 -1.35 2.51 0.92
N GLY A 691 -2.55 2.07 1.30
CA GLY A 691 -2.75 0.99 2.26
C GLY A 691 -2.43 1.34 3.72
N ILE A 692 -2.21 2.62 4.04
CA ILE A 692 -1.95 3.08 5.41
C ILE A 692 -2.93 4.18 5.79
N ARG A 693 -3.66 3.94 6.87
CA ARG A 693 -4.61 4.88 7.46
C ARG A 693 -4.05 5.44 8.77
N ARG A 694 -4.46 6.64 9.12
CA ARG A 694 -4.06 7.35 10.35
C ARG A 694 -5.28 7.73 11.16
N ILE A 695 -5.25 7.41 12.45
CA ILE A 695 -6.19 7.92 13.45
C ILE A 695 -5.44 8.83 14.41
N GLU A 696 -6.03 9.98 14.68
CA GLU A 696 -5.65 10.86 15.80
C GLU A 696 -6.77 10.87 16.83
N ALA A 697 -6.40 10.75 18.10
CA ALA A 697 -7.34 10.65 19.21
C ALA A 697 -6.82 11.34 20.46
N VAL A 698 -7.72 11.63 21.37
CA VAL A 698 -7.45 12.26 22.66
C VAL A 698 -8.12 11.50 23.79
N THR A 699 -7.58 11.64 24.99
CA THR A 699 -8.08 10.97 26.20
C THR A 699 -8.24 11.95 27.36
N GLY A 700 -8.94 11.52 28.40
CA GLY A 700 -9.06 12.23 29.67
C GLY A 700 -9.49 13.70 29.53
N ALA A 701 -8.75 14.59 30.14
CA ALA A 701 -9.04 16.03 30.12
C ALA A 701 -9.05 16.62 28.70
N GLY A 702 -8.17 16.15 27.81
CA GLY A 702 -8.14 16.57 26.41
C GLY A 702 -9.41 16.19 25.66
N ALA A 703 -9.94 15.01 25.90
CA ALA A 703 -11.20 14.56 25.30
C ALA A 703 -12.40 15.40 25.80
N ILE A 704 -12.44 15.72 27.09
CA ILE A 704 -13.47 16.57 27.68
C ILE A 704 -13.39 18.00 27.11
N ALA A 705 -12.18 18.55 27.00
CA ALA A 705 -11.97 19.88 26.40
C ALA A 705 -12.46 19.92 24.95
N THR A 706 -12.22 18.89 24.17
CA THR A 706 -12.73 18.77 22.80
C THR A 706 -14.25 18.77 22.75
N LEU A 707 -14.92 18.05 23.67
CA LEU A 707 -16.38 18.07 23.77
C LEU A 707 -16.92 19.45 24.09
N HIS A 708 -16.27 20.15 25.05
CA HIS A 708 -16.68 21.54 25.41
C HIS A 708 -16.54 22.46 24.19
N GLN A 709 -15.40 22.42 23.47
CA GLN A 709 -15.20 23.23 22.28
C GLN A 709 -16.27 22.97 21.21
N GLN A 710 -16.62 21.68 20.97
CA GLN A 710 -17.66 21.32 20.01
C GLN A 710 -19.05 21.83 20.47
N SER A 711 -19.34 21.72 21.77
CA SER A 711 -20.58 22.23 22.36
C SER A 711 -20.68 23.74 22.22
N ASP A 712 -19.61 24.45 22.57
CA ASP A 712 -19.56 25.91 22.50
C ASP A 712 -19.74 26.41 21.04
N LEU A 713 -19.04 25.75 20.09
CA LEU A 713 -19.20 26.04 18.66
C LEU A 713 -20.65 25.83 18.18
N LEU A 714 -21.29 24.75 18.61
CA LEU A 714 -22.69 24.50 18.26
C LEU A 714 -23.62 25.55 18.86
N GLN A 715 -23.36 26.00 20.10
CA GLN A 715 -24.12 27.08 20.73
C GLN A 715 -23.92 28.41 19.99
N ASP A 716 -22.69 28.75 19.64
CA ASP A 716 -22.39 29.96 18.90
C ASP A 716 -23.12 29.99 17.54
N VAL A 717 -23.06 28.88 16.78
CA VAL A 717 -23.79 28.78 15.51
C VAL A 717 -25.31 28.86 15.73
N ALA A 718 -25.82 28.21 16.79
CA ALA A 718 -27.25 28.28 17.11
C ALA A 718 -27.70 29.73 17.43
N GLN A 719 -26.89 30.48 18.16
CA GLN A 719 -27.14 31.90 18.44
C GLN A 719 -27.15 32.76 17.18
N LEU A 720 -26.20 32.54 16.24
CA LEU A 720 -26.14 33.27 14.96
C LEU A 720 -27.43 33.14 14.16
N VAL A 721 -28.04 31.95 14.18
CA VAL A 721 -29.31 31.69 13.48
C VAL A 721 -30.56 31.91 14.36
N LYS A 722 -30.40 32.45 15.57
CA LYS A 722 -31.48 32.69 16.57
C LYS A 722 -32.26 31.41 16.88
N GLY A 723 -31.56 30.32 17.14
CA GLY A 723 -32.08 29.00 17.51
C GLY A 723 -31.35 28.44 18.72
N ASP A 724 -31.65 27.19 19.04
CA ASP A 724 -30.94 26.35 20.00
C ASP A 724 -30.39 25.09 19.31
N SER A 725 -29.65 24.26 20.03
CA SER A 725 -29.03 23.05 19.47
C SER A 725 -30.04 22.07 18.84
N ASN A 726 -31.27 22.04 19.31
CA ASN A 726 -32.30 21.14 18.79
C ASN A 726 -32.92 21.67 17.49
N THR A 727 -32.98 22.99 17.34
CA THR A 727 -33.59 23.66 16.17
C THR A 727 -32.55 24.14 15.15
N LEU A 728 -31.24 23.97 15.42
CA LEU A 728 -30.15 24.52 14.64
C LEU A 728 -30.24 24.13 13.15
N SER A 729 -30.41 22.84 12.88
CA SER A 729 -30.48 22.34 11.51
C SER A 729 -31.63 22.95 10.70
N ASP A 730 -32.79 23.07 11.31
CA ASP A 730 -33.99 23.68 10.68
C ASP A 730 -33.83 25.17 10.46
N LYS A 731 -33.18 25.86 11.41
CA LYS A 731 -32.87 27.29 11.30
C LYS A 731 -31.87 27.57 10.18
N VAL A 732 -30.79 26.78 10.10
CA VAL A 732 -29.80 26.91 9.01
C VAL A 732 -30.47 26.62 7.66
N ARG A 733 -31.28 25.58 7.53
CA ARG A 733 -32.04 25.28 6.31
C ARG A 733 -32.95 26.43 5.92
N SER A 734 -33.69 26.98 6.88
CA SER A 734 -34.56 28.15 6.68
C SER A 734 -33.80 29.39 6.18
N VAL A 735 -32.59 29.65 6.72
CA VAL A 735 -31.72 30.74 6.24
C VAL A 735 -31.28 30.49 4.80
N LEU A 736 -30.84 29.26 4.47
CA LEU A 736 -30.44 28.90 3.12
C LEU A 736 -31.59 29.02 2.09
N ASP A 737 -32.78 28.56 2.45
CA ASP A 737 -33.97 28.65 1.60
C ASP A 737 -34.39 30.09 1.37
N ARG A 738 -34.31 30.94 2.44
CA ARG A 738 -34.54 32.36 2.33
C ARG A 738 -33.54 33.06 1.44
N THR A 739 -32.25 32.70 1.56
CA THR A 739 -31.18 33.23 0.69
C THR A 739 -31.47 32.92 -0.78
N ARG A 740 -31.80 31.66 -1.11
CA ARG A 740 -32.17 31.25 -2.46
C ARG A 740 -33.40 32.00 -2.99
N ALA A 741 -34.41 32.19 -2.10
CA ALA A 741 -35.62 32.94 -2.49
C ALA A 741 -35.29 34.40 -2.77
N LEU A 742 -34.46 35.06 -1.95
CA LEU A 742 -34.03 36.44 -2.14
C LEU A 742 -33.18 36.59 -3.43
N GLU A 743 -32.28 35.65 -3.69
CA GLU A 743 -31.50 35.65 -4.94
C GLU A 743 -32.37 35.56 -6.16
N LYS A 744 -33.41 34.71 -6.12
CA LYS A 744 -34.39 34.57 -7.18
C LYS A 744 -35.22 35.84 -7.36
N GLU A 745 -35.70 36.46 -6.25
CA GLU A 745 -36.42 37.70 -6.27
C GLU A 745 -35.55 38.84 -6.81
N LEU A 746 -34.31 38.94 -6.40
CA LEU A 746 -33.36 39.92 -6.91
C LEU A 746 -33.15 39.74 -8.42
N GLN A 747 -33.04 38.54 -8.92
CA GLN A 747 -32.90 38.26 -10.35
C GLN A 747 -34.16 38.70 -11.08
N GLN A 748 -35.36 38.41 -10.54
CA GLN A 748 -36.63 38.82 -11.16
C GLN A 748 -36.77 40.36 -11.19
N LEU A 749 -36.38 41.07 -10.12
CA LEU A 749 -36.38 42.54 -10.09
C LEU A 749 -35.41 43.09 -11.12
N LYS A 750 -34.21 42.55 -11.22
CA LYS A 750 -33.25 42.95 -12.26
C LYS A 750 -33.80 42.74 -13.68
N ASP A 751 -34.47 41.61 -13.94
CA ASP A 751 -35.08 41.28 -15.24
C ASP A 751 -36.23 42.25 -15.56
N GLN A 752 -37.07 42.60 -14.54
CA GLN A 752 -38.14 43.60 -14.71
C GLN A 752 -37.61 45.00 -14.96
N GLN A 753 -36.55 45.41 -14.26
CA GLN A 753 -35.86 46.66 -14.49
C GLN A 753 -35.32 46.74 -15.93
N ALA A 754 -34.63 45.68 -16.38
CA ALA A 754 -34.11 45.60 -17.74
C ALA A 754 -35.20 45.69 -18.79
N ALA A 755 -36.35 45.00 -18.54
CA ALA A 755 -37.49 45.07 -19.45
C ALA A 755 -38.12 46.47 -19.53
N GLN A 756 -38.23 47.18 -18.39
CA GLN A 756 -38.70 48.56 -18.36
C GLN A 756 -37.75 49.51 -19.09
N GLU A 757 -36.46 49.39 -18.90
CA GLU A 757 -35.45 50.16 -19.60
C GLU A 757 -35.46 49.86 -21.09
N SER A 758 -35.60 48.60 -21.53
CA SER A 758 -35.79 48.18 -22.93
C SER A 758 -37.04 48.86 -23.54
N ALA A 759 -38.17 48.83 -22.84
CA ALA A 759 -39.38 49.49 -23.34
C ALA A 759 -39.22 51.01 -23.51
N SER A 760 -38.57 51.68 -22.55
CA SER A 760 -38.23 53.10 -22.63
C SER A 760 -37.26 53.43 -23.79
N LEU A 761 -36.29 52.55 -24.02
CA LEU A 761 -35.28 52.73 -25.08
C LEU A 761 -35.86 52.54 -26.46
N SER A 762 -36.86 51.72 -26.65
CA SER A 762 -37.47 51.49 -27.96
C SER A 762 -38.06 52.75 -28.60
N SER A 763 -38.50 53.72 -27.79
CA SER A 763 -38.98 55.00 -28.24
C SER A 763 -37.85 55.96 -28.77
N GLN A 764 -36.57 55.63 -28.44
CA GLN A 764 -35.41 56.44 -28.82
C GLN A 764 -34.80 55.98 -30.15
N ALA A 765 -35.36 54.98 -30.80
CA ALA A 765 -34.87 54.54 -32.09
C ALA A 765 -35.00 55.57 -33.16
N LYS A 766 -33.96 55.77 -33.95
CA LYS A 766 -33.93 56.70 -35.11
C LYS A 766 -34.10 55.90 -36.40
N VAL A 767 -34.58 56.51 -37.43
CA VAL A 767 -34.66 55.92 -38.77
C VAL A 767 -33.46 56.41 -39.59
N VAL A 768 -32.66 55.48 -40.09
CA VAL A 768 -31.51 55.70 -40.96
C VAL A 768 -31.74 54.90 -42.23
N ASN A 769 -31.87 55.57 -43.38
CA ASN A 769 -32.14 54.94 -44.68
C ASN A 769 -33.28 53.88 -44.64
N GLY A 770 -34.36 54.17 -43.90
CA GLY A 770 -35.53 53.34 -43.81
C GLY A 770 -35.44 52.21 -42.76
N VAL A 771 -34.29 52.09 -41.99
CA VAL A 771 -34.08 51.10 -40.95
C VAL A 771 -34.01 51.76 -39.59
N LYS A 772 -34.62 51.20 -38.59
CA LYS A 772 -34.54 51.66 -37.20
C LYS A 772 -33.17 51.36 -36.62
N LEU A 773 -32.53 52.37 -36.05
CA LEU A 773 -31.23 52.29 -35.37
C LEU A 773 -31.39 52.78 -33.92
N LEU A 774 -31.01 52.00 -33.01
CA LEU A 774 -30.96 52.34 -31.59
C LEU A 774 -29.53 52.19 -31.08
N VAL A 775 -28.95 53.31 -30.56
CA VAL A 775 -27.62 53.33 -29.91
C VAL A 775 -27.78 53.99 -28.56
N SER A 776 -27.43 53.30 -27.51
CA SER A 776 -27.54 53.82 -26.15
C SER A 776 -26.45 53.31 -25.23
N GLN A 777 -26.00 54.18 -24.32
CA GLN A 777 -25.24 53.81 -23.16
C GLN A 777 -26.19 53.71 -21.95
N LEU A 778 -26.05 52.64 -21.20
CA LEU A 778 -26.86 52.35 -20.00
C LEU A 778 -26.00 52.40 -18.75
N ASP A 779 -26.55 53.02 -17.71
CA ASP A 779 -25.89 53.10 -16.42
C ASP A 779 -26.43 51.97 -15.49
N ASN A 780 -25.54 51.34 -14.71
CA ASN A 780 -25.91 50.33 -13.71
C ASN A 780 -26.58 49.04 -14.27
N VAL A 781 -26.36 48.70 -15.54
CA VAL A 781 -26.81 47.45 -16.14
C VAL A 781 -25.63 46.46 -16.23
N GLU A 782 -25.85 45.26 -15.74
CA GLU A 782 -24.84 44.20 -15.87
C GLU A 782 -24.62 43.83 -17.35
N ALA A 783 -23.35 43.60 -17.75
CA ALA A 783 -23.01 43.22 -19.13
C ALA A 783 -23.80 42.02 -19.65
N LYS A 784 -24.13 41.07 -18.77
CA LYS A 784 -24.93 39.88 -19.10
C LYS A 784 -26.37 40.24 -19.52
N MET A 785 -26.95 41.29 -18.96
CA MET A 785 -28.28 41.75 -19.23
C MET A 785 -28.41 42.44 -20.59
N LEU A 786 -27.33 43.07 -21.06
CA LEU A 786 -27.36 43.78 -22.38
C LEU A 786 -27.80 42.87 -23.52
N ARG A 787 -27.39 41.62 -23.52
CA ARG A 787 -27.77 40.66 -24.54
C ARG A 787 -29.30 40.39 -24.57
N THR A 788 -29.87 40.19 -23.39
CA THR A 788 -31.33 39.99 -23.25
C THR A 788 -32.10 41.23 -23.68
N MET A 789 -31.63 42.44 -23.31
CA MET A 789 -32.22 43.71 -23.72
C MET A 789 -32.16 43.91 -25.23
N VAL A 790 -31.08 43.55 -25.89
CA VAL A 790 -30.95 43.64 -27.35
C VAL A 790 -31.93 42.67 -28.03
N ASP A 791 -32.11 41.46 -27.54
CA ASP A 791 -33.08 40.51 -28.07
C ASP A 791 -34.50 41.03 -27.90
N ASP A 792 -34.86 41.58 -26.76
CA ASP A 792 -36.16 42.19 -26.50
C ASP A 792 -36.41 43.40 -27.43
N LEU A 793 -35.41 44.26 -27.58
CA LEU A 793 -35.49 45.43 -28.48
C LEU A 793 -35.61 45.03 -29.95
N LYS A 794 -34.96 43.95 -30.41
CA LYS A 794 -35.14 43.40 -31.75
C LYS A 794 -36.58 42.97 -31.98
N ASN A 795 -37.21 42.34 -30.98
CA ASN A 795 -38.59 41.89 -31.04
C ASN A 795 -39.56 43.11 -31.04
N GLN A 796 -39.28 44.16 -30.28
CA GLN A 796 -40.12 45.34 -30.17
C GLN A 796 -40.04 46.24 -31.41
N LEU A 797 -38.87 46.40 -32.01
CA LEU A 797 -38.62 47.28 -33.12
C LEU A 797 -38.88 46.66 -34.47
N GLY A 798 -38.87 45.33 -34.58
CA GLY A 798 -39.11 44.59 -35.81
C GLY A 798 -37.85 44.51 -36.70
N SER A 799 -37.68 45.42 -37.62
CA SER A 799 -36.50 45.54 -38.47
C SER A 799 -35.60 46.63 -37.90
N ALA A 800 -34.50 46.24 -37.26
CA ALA A 800 -33.64 47.19 -36.49
C ALA A 800 -32.19 46.76 -36.35
N ILE A 801 -31.36 47.74 -36.10
CA ILE A 801 -29.95 47.60 -35.67
C ILE A 801 -29.82 48.24 -34.27
N ILE A 802 -29.26 47.52 -33.33
CA ILE A 802 -29.20 47.93 -31.93
C ILE A 802 -27.77 47.85 -31.45
N VAL A 803 -27.25 48.89 -30.78
CA VAL A 803 -25.98 48.88 -30.07
C VAL A 803 -26.23 49.40 -28.67
N LEU A 804 -25.97 48.56 -27.69
CA LEU A 804 -26.02 48.92 -26.27
C LEU A 804 -24.63 48.83 -25.64
N ALA A 805 -24.31 49.75 -24.74
CA ALA A 805 -23.07 49.78 -24.00
C ALA A 805 -23.34 50.00 -22.50
N THR A 806 -22.52 49.44 -21.67
CA THR A 806 -22.46 49.70 -20.23
C THR A 806 -21.00 49.82 -19.76
N THR A 807 -20.80 50.52 -18.66
CA THR A 807 -19.50 50.63 -18.04
C THR A 807 -19.56 50.10 -16.61
N ALA A 808 -18.61 49.25 -16.24
CA ALA A 808 -18.44 48.71 -14.89
C ALA A 808 -16.96 48.43 -14.63
N ASP A 809 -16.48 48.72 -13.45
CA ASP A 809 -15.10 48.40 -13.01
C ASP A 809 -14.03 48.85 -14.02
N ASP A 810 -14.12 50.06 -14.48
CA ASP A 810 -13.24 50.67 -15.50
C ASP A 810 -13.16 49.89 -16.83
N LYS A 811 -14.20 49.11 -17.16
CA LYS A 811 -14.33 48.40 -18.42
C LYS A 811 -15.62 48.76 -19.14
N VAL A 812 -15.54 48.74 -20.47
CA VAL A 812 -16.67 48.92 -21.36
C VAL A 812 -17.16 47.55 -21.82
N SER A 813 -18.46 47.32 -21.73
CA SER A 813 -19.12 46.16 -22.33
C SER A 813 -20.09 46.61 -23.42
N LEU A 814 -20.01 45.98 -24.60
CA LEU A 814 -20.76 46.34 -25.79
C LEU A 814 -21.52 45.12 -26.31
N VAL A 815 -22.75 45.36 -26.79
CA VAL A 815 -23.53 44.33 -27.49
C VAL A 815 -24.18 44.97 -28.71
N ALA A 816 -24.06 44.32 -29.86
CA ALA A 816 -24.77 44.71 -31.09
C ALA A 816 -25.72 43.61 -31.53
N GLY A 817 -26.90 43.99 -31.92
CA GLY A 817 -27.91 43.11 -32.49
C GLY A 817 -28.41 43.64 -33.84
N VAL A 818 -28.55 42.75 -34.78
CA VAL A 818 -29.12 43.05 -36.13
C VAL A 818 -30.21 42.02 -36.38
N THR A 819 -31.39 42.49 -36.79
CA THR A 819 -32.50 41.59 -37.17
C THR A 819 -32.16 40.85 -38.46
N LYS A 820 -32.67 39.64 -38.60
CA LYS A 820 -32.26 38.68 -39.67
C LYS A 820 -32.44 39.23 -41.07
N ASP A 821 -33.45 40.07 -41.30
CA ASP A 821 -33.75 40.72 -42.58
C ASP A 821 -32.65 41.72 -43.00
N LEU A 822 -31.80 42.17 -42.09
CA LEU A 822 -30.74 43.16 -42.32
C LEU A 822 -29.31 42.56 -42.26
N THR A 823 -29.16 41.29 -41.90
CA THR A 823 -27.83 40.65 -41.72
C THR A 823 -27.03 40.53 -43.04
N ASP A 824 -27.67 40.57 -44.18
CA ASP A 824 -26.98 40.61 -45.49
C ASP A 824 -26.30 41.95 -45.81
N ARG A 825 -26.77 43.04 -45.19
CA ARG A 825 -26.23 44.41 -45.37
C ARG A 825 -25.35 44.85 -44.23
N VAL A 826 -25.77 44.56 -42.97
CA VAL A 826 -25.05 44.90 -41.76
C VAL A 826 -24.90 43.68 -40.88
N LYS A 827 -23.67 43.37 -40.52
CA LYS A 827 -23.35 42.25 -39.61
C LYS A 827 -22.99 42.79 -38.24
N ALA A 828 -23.59 42.23 -37.20
CA ALA A 828 -23.36 42.63 -35.82
C ALA A 828 -21.88 42.49 -35.42
N GLY A 829 -21.17 41.50 -35.87
CA GLY A 829 -19.77 41.29 -35.60
C GLY A 829 -18.87 42.39 -36.17
N GLU A 830 -19.16 42.86 -37.40
CA GLU A 830 -18.41 43.95 -38.03
C GLU A 830 -18.71 45.30 -37.30
N LEU A 831 -19.98 45.54 -36.97
CA LEU A 831 -20.44 46.75 -36.28
C LEU A 831 -19.79 46.86 -34.90
N ILE A 832 -19.87 45.75 -34.09
CA ILE A 832 -19.31 45.79 -32.72
C ILE A 832 -17.79 45.85 -32.73
N GLY A 833 -17.14 45.21 -33.71
CA GLY A 833 -15.71 45.28 -33.91
C GLY A 833 -15.20 46.69 -34.17
N ASN A 834 -15.94 47.45 -34.99
CA ASN A 834 -15.65 48.88 -35.25
C ASN A 834 -15.79 49.74 -34.01
N VAL A 835 -16.83 49.54 -33.22
CA VAL A 835 -17.05 50.29 -31.98
C VAL A 835 -15.99 49.90 -30.93
N ALA A 836 -15.69 48.62 -30.81
CA ALA A 836 -14.70 48.07 -29.83
C ALA A 836 -13.29 48.63 -30.08
N GLN A 837 -12.86 48.73 -31.31
CA GLN A 837 -11.54 49.31 -31.66
C GLN A 837 -11.37 50.72 -31.14
N GLN A 838 -12.44 51.54 -31.16
CA GLN A 838 -12.40 52.92 -30.70
C GLN A 838 -12.31 53.04 -29.17
N VAL A 839 -12.71 52.04 -28.45
CA VAL A 839 -12.64 51.95 -26.97
C VAL A 839 -11.49 51.05 -26.45
N GLY A 840 -10.52 50.76 -27.31
CA GLY A 840 -9.33 50.00 -26.91
C GLY A 840 -9.61 48.53 -26.69
N GLY A 841 -10.59 47.94 -27.39
CA GLY A 841 -11.01 46.57 -27.23
C GLY A 841 -11.12 45.78 -28.54
N LYS A 842 -11.58 44.57 -28.40
CA LYS A 842 -11.85 43.63 -29.51
C LYS A 842 -13.20 42.93 -29.27
N GLY A 843 -13.89 42.64 -30.35
CA GLY A 843 -15.11 41.87 -30.24
C GLY A 843 -15.47 41.20 -31.55
N GLY A 844 -16.47 40.34 -31.50
CA GLY A 844 -16.98 39.63 -32.64
C GLY A 844 -18.18 38.77 -32.24
N GLY A 845 -18.74 38.12 -33.18
CA GLY A 845 -19.88 37.21 -32.93
C GLY A 845 -20.61 36.87 -34.23
N ARG A 846 -21.81 36.38 -34.07
CA ARG A 846 -22.67 36.03 -35.19
C ARG A 846 -23.17 37.27 -35.94
N PRO A 847 -23.63 37.14 -37.20
CA PRO A 847 -24.17 38.26 -37.95
C PRO A 847 -25.39 38.98 -37.31
N ASP A 848 -26.15 38.24 -36.48
CA ASP A 848 -27.38 38.72 -35.81
C ASP A 848 -27.13 39.22 -34.36
N MET A 849 -26.02 38.81 -33.75
CA MET A 849 -25.67 39.16 -32.37
C MET A 849 -24.16 39.04 -32.11
N ALA A 850 -23.56 40.08 -31.64
CA ALA A 850 -22.15 40.11 -31.31
C ALA A 850 -21.86 40.93 -30.02
N MET A 851 -20.84 40.55 -29.33
CA MET A 851 -20.38 41.18 -28.05
C MET A 851 -18.93 41.61 -28.14
N ALA A 852 -18.62 42.65 -27.41
CA ALA A 852 -17.24 43.17 -27.29
C ALA A 852 -17.01 43.79 -25.93
N GLY A 853 -15.72 43.95 -25.60
CA GLY A 853 -15.28 44.73 -24.46
C GLY A 853 -14.26 45.75 -24.85
N GLY A 854 -14.04 46.77 -24.01
CA GLY A 854 -13.01 47.79 -24.15
C GLY A 854 -12.53 48.31 -22.82
N THR A 855 -11.46 49.09 -22.85
CA THR A 855 -10.85 49.64 -21.64
C THR A 855 -10.87 51.17 -21.56
N ASP A 856 -11.17 51.83 -22.66
CA ASP A 856 -11.23 53.29 -22.75
C ASP A 856 -12.69 53.81 -22.60
N ILE A 857 -13.06 54.07 -21.36
CA ILE A 857 -14.41 54.59 -21.03
C ILE A 857 -14.63 56.00 -21.62
N ASN A 858 -13.58 56.82 -21.66
CA ASN A 858 -13.67 58.20 -22.15
C ASN A 858 -13.92 58.26 -23.67
N ALA A 859 -13.50 57.28 -24.42
CA ALA A 859 -13.73 57.18 -25.86
C ALA A 859 -15.11 56.59 -26.21
N LEU A 860 -15.87 56.03 -25.24
CA LEU A 860 -17.14 55.42 -25.49
C LEU A 860 -18.20 56.30 -26.10
N PRO A 861 -18.44 57.53 -25.61
CA PRO A 861 -19.44 58.45 -26.25
C PRO A 861 -19.14 58.74 -27.71
N ALA A 862 -17.89 59.00 -28.07
CA ALA A 862 -17.49 59.20 -29.44
C ALA A 862 -17.64 57.95 -30.32
N ALA A 863 -17.30 56.77 -29.77
CA ALA A 863 -17.48 55.48 -30.43
C ALA A 863 -18.95 55.20 -30.76
N LEU A 864 -19.84 55.39 -29.80
CA LEU A 864 -21.27 55.24 -29.98
C LEU A 864 -21.87 56.24 -31.01
N ASN A 865 -21.39 57.50 -30.99
CA ASN A 865 -21.82 58.48 -31.97
C ASN A 865 -21.37 58.15 -33.41
N SER A 866 -20.33 57.40 -33.59
CA SER A 866 -19.83 56.99 -34.92
C SER A 866 -20.72 55.91 -35.56
N VAL A 867 -21.56 55.19 -34.78
CA VAL A 867 -22.39 54.05 -35.25
C VAL A 867 -23.38 54.47 -36.33
N GLU A 868 -24.03 55.62 -36.19
CA GLU A 868 -25.01 56.09 -37.16
C GLU A 868 -24.41 56.32 -38.57
N ALA A 869 -23.23 56.92 -38.62
CA ALA A 869 -22.55 57.13 -39.87
C ALA A 869 -22.05 55.86 -40.51
N TRP A 870 -21.50 54.96 -39.70
CA TRP A 870 -21.02 53.66 -40.13
C TRP A 870 -22.18 52.80 -40.69
N VAL A 871 -23.31 52.76 -40.01
CA VAL A 871 -24.52 51.99 -40.43
C VAL A 871 -25.07 52.62 -41.73
N ALA A 872 -25.16 53.95 -41.84
CA ALA A 872 -25.58 54.62 -43.05
C ALA A 872 -24.74 54.30 -44.27
N SER A 873 -23.43 54.08 -44.07
CA SER A 873 -22.54 53.67 -45.14
C SER A 873 -22.72 52.23 -45.64
N LYS A 874 -23.35 51.42 -44.87
CA LYS A 874 -23.61 49.99 -45.17
C LYS A 874 -25.03 49.69 -45.65
N LEU A 875 -26.00 50.59 -45.35
CA LEU A 875 -27.37 50.46 -45.82
C LEU A 875 -27.54 51.13 -47.23
#